data_54496411bbe52186c983507e8e2374e2
#
_entry.id   54496411bbe52186c983507e8e2374e2
#
_cell.length_a   1.000
_cell.length_b   1.000
_cell.length_c   1.000
_cell.angle_alpha   90.00
_cell.angle_beta   90.00
_cell.angle_gamma   90.00
#
_symmetry.space_group_name_H-M   'P 1'
#
loop_
_entity.id
_entity.type
_entity.pdbx_description
1 polymer ?
#
loop_
_entity_poly.entity_id
_entity_poly.type
_entity_poly.pdbx_seq_one_letter_code
_entity_poly.pdbx_strand_id
1 'polypeptide(L)'
;MVTTNAPIITLRDVRFTYDGGATWALDGVSLDIRRGERICLTGPNGSGKSTLSRVIAGLVAPDEGYVVLSGNVVFDESGAHADEYRTARCGIGAVFQHPEDQIVTTVTEDDVAFGPENLAIEHDEIGLRISGSLDAVDMSDYRASDPTRMSGGQQQRIAIAGMLAMDSDVLVLDEPTAMLDPQGRADIMRVLDELQDRGTTIILVTHHADELEHADRVIQLEAGHIVGDGPADERLRMPVQSVGLPKRIDDEPAETLIEARDISYRYVDAERDVFNHLSFSIGKGETVALMGRNGAGKTTLARMLCALEKPTTGSIVIDGIAVATAKANGGTKPLNRKNRARLRRTVGYVMQHPERQLFADTVAEDVAYGPSNLGLDASEAMERAMQAMRLLHIEHLRDRSPFDLSGGQQRLVAIAGVIACEPKALILDEPTAGLDEEAAARVHGLIHKLKSRGVTILLISHSQDEVDELADRTIILGKPAKRADSKESTESTVKATCEEEPDAEPSVDAAGSDTATVGERRTLLERLDPRVGMLSALALMFSAFAIGSFWQLLLAVVFTGVIAAAGRINVGRLAASVRVFLALFVFCGLLNIFFVRTGTTVASLGPIPITDDGIRIAILYACRFAVVIVIGAMFLASTTPTAMTDAFESLLSPFARFGCTRRRRHW
;
A
#
# COMPACT_ATOMS: atom_id res chain seq x y z
N MET A 1 32.12 11.08 -33.79
CA MET A 1 30.86 10.43 -33.38
C MET A 1 30.89 9.02 -33.94
N VAL A 2 31.31 8.05 -33.19
CA VAL A 2 31.26 6.64 -33.57
C VAL A 2 29.91 6.13 -33.09
N THR A 3 28.97 6.00 -34.01
CA THR A 3 27.69 5.30 -33.77
C THR A 3 28.02 3.82 -33.58
N THR A 4 28.32 3.39 -32.38
CA THR A 4 28.40 1.97 -32.05
C THR A 4 26.97 1.42 -32.03
N ASN A 5 26.61 0.73 -33.10
CA ASN A 5 25.33 0.04 -33.30
C ASN A 5 25.26 -1.27 -32.43
N ALA A 6 26.06 -1.35 -31.36
CA ALA A 6 26.11 -2.49 -30.48
C ALA A 6 24.96 -2.42 -29.49
N PRO A 7 24.25 -3.54 -29.23
CA PRO A 7 23.19 -3.59 -28.24
C PRO A 7 23.76 -3.33 -26.82
N ILE A 8 23.01 -2.61 -26.00
CA ILE A 8 23.34 -2.37 -24.58
C ILE A 8 23.03 -3.61 -23.73
N ILE A 9 22.02 -4.39 -24.16
CA ILE A 9 21.61 -5.66 -23.53
C ILE A 9 21.56 -6.73 -24.62
N THR A 10 22.14 -7.90 -24.33
CA THR A 10 22.11 -9.08 -25.21
C THR A 10 21.76 -10.30 -24.40
N LEU A 11 20.73 -11.00 -24.81
CA LEU A 11 20.32 -12.31 -24.28
C LEU A 11 20.40 -13.34 -25.38
N ARG A 12 20.92 -14.56 -25.10
CA ARG A 12 20.95 -15.69 -26.05
C ARG A 12 20.57 -16.98 -25.35
N ASP A 13 19.53 -17.62 -25.84
CA ASP A 13 18.99 -18.89 -25.36
C ASP A 13 18.81 -18.94 -23.82
N VAL A 14 18.34 -17.84 -23.24
CA VAL A 14 18.19 -17.68 -21.79
C VAL A 14 17.05 -18.53 -21.29
N ARG A 15 17.34 -19.40 -20.29
CA ARG A 15 16.36 -20.21 -19.57
C ARG A 15 16.41 -19.91 -18.08
N PHE A 16 15.24 -19.90 -17.48
CA PHE A 16 15.11 -19.67 -16.04
C PHE A 16 13.93 -20.44 -15.43
N THR A 17 14.16 -21.06 -14.27
CA THR A 17 13.15 -21.78 -13.51
C THR A 17 13.17 -21.42 -12.03
N TYR A 18 11.99 -21.39 -11.38
CA TYR A 18 11.87 -21.19 -9.92
C TYR A 18 11.81 -22.51 -9.14
N ASP A 19 11.57 -23.64 -9.81
CA ASP A 19 11.27 -24.95 -9.21
C ASP A 19 12.30 -26.05 -9.58
N GLY A 20 13.48 -25.66 -10.03
CA GLY A 20 14.57 -26.59 -10.36
C GLY A 20 14.35 -27.37 -11.65
N GLY A 21 13.59 -26.82 -12.61
CA GLY A 21 13.42 -27.38 -13.94
C GLY A 21 12.10 -28.13 -14.17
N ALA A 22 11.16 -28.10 -13.20
CA ALA A 22 9.83 -28.66 -13.38
C ALA A 22 8.99 -27.82 -14.34
N THR A 23 9.12 -26.48 -14.24
CA THR A 23 8.52 -25.52 -15.16
C THR A 23 9.51 -24.39 -15.51
N TRP A 24 9.54 -24.00 -16.79
CA TRP A 24 10.40 -22.90 -17.25
C TRP A 24 9.61 -21.59 -17.25
N ALA A 25 10.09 -20.60 -16.48
CA ALA A 25 9.55 -19.24 -16.52
C ALA A 25 10.06 -18.45 -17.74
N LEU A 26 11.29 -18.76 -18.20
CA LEU A 26 11.84 -18.36 -19.49
C LEU A 26 12.40 -19.62 -20.14
N ASP A 27 12.13 -19.82 -21.44
CA ASP A 27 12.56 -21.01 -22.18
C ASP A 27 13.13 -20.61 -23.56
N GLY A 28 14.46 -20.42 -23.60
CA GLY A 28 15.19 -20.11 -24.83
C GLY A 28 14.99 -18.67 -25.33
N VAL A 29 14.89 -17.70 -24.43
CA VAL A 29 14.72 -16.28 -24.78
C VAL A 29 15.99 -15.70 -25.37
N SER A 30 15.91 -15.16 -26.59
CA SER A 30 16.98 -14.43 -27.26
C SER A 30 16.52 -13.04 -27.67
N LEU A 31 17.25 -11.99 -27.23
CA LEU A 31 16.83 -10.60 -27.38
C LEU A 31 18.03 -9.67 -27.43
N ASP A 32 18.01 -8.68 -28.34
CA ASP A 32 18.94 -7.55 -28.35
C ASP A 32 18.19 -6.25 -28.11
N ILE A 33 18.67 -5.40 -27.21
CA ILE A 33 18.13 -4.07 -26.94
C ILE A 33 19.21 -3.04 -27.23
N ARG A 34 18.87 -2.01 -28.01
CA ARG A 34 19.80 -0.95 -28.39
C ARG A 34 19.78 0.19 -27.38
N ARG A 35 20.86 0.94 -27.29
CA ARG A 35 20.94 2.13 -26.46
C ARG A 35 19.92 3.19 -26.92
N GLY A 36 19.15 3.76 -25.97
CA GLY A 36 18.11 4.75 -26.22
C GLY A 36 16.82 4.18 -26.83
N GLU A 37 16.71 2.84 -26.95
CA GLU A 37 15.49 2.19 -27.43
C GLU A 37 14.50 2.07 -26.26
N ARG A 38 13.22 2.37 -26.52
CA ARG A 38 12.13 2.04 -25.59
C ARG A 38 11.43 0.78 -26.07
N ILE A 39 11.49 -0.28 -25.27
CA ILE A 39 10.77 -1.52 -25.53
C ILE A 39 9.65 -1.72 -24.53
N CYS A 40 8.51 -2.22 -24.98
CA CYS A 40 7.43 -2.69 -24.13
C CYS A 40 7.35 -4.21 -24.14
N LEU A 41 7.32 -4.81 -22.94
CA LEU A 41 7.08 -6.25 -22.74
C LEU A 41 5.60 -6.46 -22.44
N THR A 42 4.94 -7.27 -23.26
CA THR A 42 3.51 -7.58 -23.12
C THR A 42 3.25 -9.08 -23.17
N GLY A 43 2.05 -9.53 -22.80
CA GLY A 43 1.64 -10.94 -22.79
C GLY A 43 0.83 -11.31 -21.56
N PRO A 44 0.21 -12.52 -21.50
CA PRO A 44 -0.62 -12.97 -20.41
C PRO A 44 0.12 -13.01 -19.06
N ASN A 45 -0.64 -13.05 -17.95
CA ASN A 45 -0.04 -13.27 -16.64
C ASN A 45 0.62 -14.64 -16.57
N GLY A 46 1.84 -14.71 -16.00
CA GLY A 46 2.65 -15.93 -15.96
C GLY A 46 3.43 -16.21 -17.24
N SER A 47 3.42 -15.34 -18.24
CA SER A 47 4.18 -15.53 -19.50
C SER A 47 5.70 -15.31 -19.38
N GLY A 48 6.20 -14.87 -18.20
CA GLY A 48 7.63 -14.66 -17.95
C GLY A 48 8.10 -13.20 -18.01
N LYS A 49 7.21 -12.20 -18.21
CA LYS A 49 7.57 -10.76 -18.32
C LYS A 49 8.38 -10.24 -17.15
N SER A 50 7.87 -10.40 -15.92
CA SER A 50 8.56 -9.94 -14.71
C SER A 50 9.85 -10.74 -14.43
N THR A 51 9.92 -12.00 -14.88
CA THR A 51 11.16 -12.77 -14.80
C THR A 51 12.20 -12.23 -15.79
N LEU A 52 11.78 -11.93 -17.03
CA LEU A 52 12.66 -11.34 -18.03
C LEU A 52 13.13 -9.95 -17.59
N SER A 53 12.25 -9.11 -17.06
CA SER A 53 12.62 -7.79 -16.52
C SER A 53 13.65 -7.89 -15.40
N ARG A 54 13.53 -8.88 -14.50
CA ARG A 54 14.50 -9.14 -13.42
C ARG A 54 15.86 -9.63 -13.94
N VAL A 55 15.88 -10.47 -14.98
CA VAL A 55 17.14 -10.89 -15.64
C VAL A 55 17.82 -9.69 -16.28
N ILE A 56 17.06 -8.84 -17.01
CA ILE A 56 17.57 -7.60 -17.64
C ILE A 56 18.06 -6.60 -16.59
N ALA A 57 17.37 -6.47 -15.45
CA ALA A 57 17.80 -5.62 -14.35
C ALA A 57 19.03 -6.18 -13.57
N GLY A 58 19.50 -7.38 -13.93
CA GLY A 58 20.62 -8.03 -13.24
C GLY A 58 20.30 -8.47 -11.82
N LEU A 59 19.03 -8.63 -11.47
CA LEU A 59 18.56 -9.04 -10.14
C LEU A 59 18.54 -10.55 -9.97
N VAL A 60 18.40 -11.28 -11.07
CA VAL A 60 18.36 -12.75 -11.11
C VAL A 60 19.32 -13.24 -12.20
N ALA A 61 20.14 -14.23 -11.89
CA ALA A 61 20.96 -14.92 -12.89
C ALA A 61 20.13 -16.05 -13.52
N PRO A 62 20.18 -16.27 -14.84
CA PRO A 62 19.50 -17.39 -15.47
C PRO A 62 20.17 -18.73 -15.10
N ASP A 63 19.48 -19.84 -15.39
CA ASP A 63 20.01 -21.18 -15.22
C ASP A 63 20.85 -21.61 -16.44
N GLU A 64 20.45 -21.15 -17.65
CA GLU A 64 21.14 -21.44 -18.90
C GLU A 64 21.14 -20.23 -19.82
N GLY A 65 22.11 -20.17 -20.76
CA GLY A 65 22.19 -19.16 -21.80
C GLY A 65 23.40 -18.24 -21.68
N TYR A 66 23.30 -17.07 -22.33
CA TYR A 66 24.36 -16.05 -22.33
C TYR A 66 23.74 -14.67 -22.15
N VAL A 67 24.30 -13.86 -21.23
CA VAL A 67 23.75 -12.53 -20.89
C VAL A 67 24.84 -11.48 -20.83
N VAL A 68 24.62 -10.39 -21.59
CA VAL A 68 25.43 -9.17 -21.53
C VAL A 68 24.54 -8.03 -21.08
N LEU A 69 24.93 -7.31 -20.02
CA LEU A 69 24.26 -6.12 -19.51
C LEU A 69 25.23 -4.93 -19.51
N SER A 70 24.84 -3.83 -20.12
CA SER A 70 25.67 -2.61 -20.22
C SER A 70 27.10 -2.87 -20.71
N GLY A 71 27.26 -3.82 -21.64
CA GLY A 71 28.56 -4.22 -22.20
C GLY A 71 29.37 -5.20 -21.36
N ASN A 72 28.90 -5.62 -20.17
CA ASN A 72 29.54 -6.60 -19.32
C ASN A 72 28.91 -7.99 -19.53
N VAL A 73 29.72 -9.02 -19.71
CA VAL A 73 29.25 -10.41 -19.77
C VAL A 73 28.96 -10.87 -18.33
N VAL A 74 27.69 -10.90 -17.95
CA VAL A 74 27.27 -11.21 -16.59
C VAL A 74 26.96 -12.68 -16.37
N PHE A 75 26.65 -13.43 -17.45
CA PHE A 75 26.38 -14.86 -17.43
C PHE A 75 26.82 -15.53 -18.74
N ASP A 76 27.52 -16.65 -18.62
CA ASP A 76 27.92 -17.49 -19.76
C ASP A 76 28.01 -18.98 -19.33
N GLU A 77 28.62 -19.84 -20.15
CA GLU A 77 28.79 -21.28 -19.87
C GLU A 77 29.53 -21.58 -18.56
N SER A 78 30.31 -20.63 -18.02
CA SER A 78 30.97 -20.75 -16.73
C SER A 78 30.10 -20.36 -15.54
N GLY A 79 28.89 -19.84 -15.80
CA GLY A 79 27.91 -19.40 -14.82
C GLY A 79 27.87 -17.90 -14.60
N ALA A 80 27.38 -17.46 -13.44
CA ALA A 80 27.17 -16.06 -13.11
C ALA A 80 28.48 -15.38 -12.64
N HIS A 81 28.80 -14.23 -13.23
CA HIS A 81 29.97 -13.40 -12.89
C HIS A 81 29.58 -12.29 -11.90
N ALA A 82 29.75 -12.50 -10.60
CA ALA A 82 29.25 -11.62 -9.55
C ALA A 82 29.79 -10.18 -9.63
N ASP A 83 31.05 -9.99 -10.01
CA ASP A 83 31.66 -8.66 -10.12
C ASP A 83 31.13 -7.90 -11.35
N GLU A 84 30.91 -8.60 -12.46
CA GLU A 84 30.30 -8.03 -13.66
C GLU A 84 28.84 -7.65 -13.42
N TYR A 85 28.07 -8.47 -12.69
CA TYR A 85 26.73 -8.11 -12.24
C TYR A 85 26.71 -6.84 -11.39
N ARG A 86 27.68 -6.69 -10.46
CA ARG A 86 27.80 -5.50 -9.62
C ARG A 86 28.06 -4.26 -10.48
N THR A 87 28.98 -4.37 -11.43
CA THR A 87 29.34 -3.28 -12.34
C THR A 87 28.14 -2.89 -13.22
N ALA A 88 27.48 -3.86 -13.84
CA ALA A 88 26.34 -3.61 -14.72
C ALA A 88 25.18 -2.94 -13.99
N ARG A 89 24.88 -3.38 -12.76
CA ARG A 89 23.76 -2.82 -11.93
C ARG A 89 23.96 -1.36 -11.55
N CYS A 90 25.19 -0.84 -11.51
CA CYS A 90 25.43 0.59 -11.26
C CYS A 90 24.81 1.49 -12.35
N GLY A 91 24.62 0.96 -13.57
CA GLY A 91 24.01 1.68 -14.69
C GLY A 91 22.55 1.30 -14.99
N ILE A 92 21.93 0.45 -14.16
CA ILE A 92 20.56 -0.05 -14.38
C ILE A 92 19.68 0.29 -13.19
N GLY A 93 18.67 1.14 -13.40
CA GLY A 93 17.59 1.40 -12.44
C GLY A 93 16.44 0.43 -12.63
N ALA A 94 15.80 -0.02 -11.55
CA ALA A 94 14.65 -0.91 -11.61
C ALA A 94 13.50 -0.42 -10.72
N VAL A 95 12.28 -0.37 -11.24
CA VAL A 95 11.04 -0.10 -10.50
C VAL A 95 10.19 -1.35 -10.51
N PHE A 96 9.79 -1.81 -9.31
CA PHE A 96 9.02 -3.04 -9.15
C PHE A 96 7.51 -2.80 -9.20
N GLN A 97 6.76 -3.85 -9.47
CA GLN A 97 5.31 -3.85 -9.50
C GLN A 97 4.69 -3.42 -8.16
N HIS A 98 5.32 -3.75 -7.04
CA HIS A 98 4.91 -3.38 -5.69
C HIS A 98 5.87 -2.33 -5.10
N PRO A 99 5.53 -1.04 -5.14
CA PRO A 99 6.41 0.03 -4.67
C PRO A 99 6.70 -0.06 -3.17
N GLU A 100 5.77 -0.62 -2.37
CA GLU A 100 5.95 -0.84 -0.95
C GLU A 100 7.14 -1.76 -0.61
N ASP A 101 7.50 -2.67 -1.51
CA ASP A 101 8.65 -3.58 -1.34
C ASP A 101 9.98 -2.89 -1.64
N GLN A 102 9.94 -1.72 -2.31
CA GLN A 102 11.12 -0.96 -2.71
C GLN A 102 11.46 0.17 -1.76
N ILE A 103 10.47 0.68 -1.01
CA ILE A 103 10.64 1.75 -0.02
C ILE A 103 11.41 1.21 1.19
N VAL A 104 12.54 1.84 1.52
CA VAL A 104 13.48 1.40 2.56
C VAL A 104 13.43 2.29 3.80
N THR A 105 13.15 3.60 3.62
CA THR A 105 13.23 4.59 4.71
C THR A 105 11.86 5.13 5.09
N THR A 106 11.81 5.87 6.21
CA THR A 106 10.60 6.53 6.71
C THR A 106 10.53 8.02 6.40
N VAL A 107 11.47 8.52 5.59
CA VAL A 107 11.49 9.89 5.08
C VAL A 107 11.69 9.85 3.58
N THR A 108 10.81 10.50 2.83
CA THR A 108 10.83 10.48 1.35
C THR A 108 12.18 10.96 0.78
N GLU A 109 12.75 12.01 1.34
CA GLU A 109 14.05 12.52 0.91
C GLU A 109 15.16 11.49 1.08
N ASP A 110 15.21 10.81 2.23
CA ASP A 110 16.20 9.79 2.54
C ASP A 110 16.02 8.55 1.65
N ASP A 111 14.77 8.24 1.28
CA ASP A 111 14.46 7.11 0.39
C ASP A 111 14.95 7.36 -1.03
N VAL A 112 14.71 8.57 -1.56
CA VAL A 112 15.20 8.99 -2.88
C VAL A 112 16.74 9.12 -2.89
N ALA A 113 17.36 9.52 -1.77
CA ALA A 113 18.81 9.60 -1.61
C ALA A 113 19.50 8.24 -1.61
N PHE A 114 18.80 7.17 -1.21
CA PHE A 114 19.38 5.86 -0.94
C PHE A 114 20.16 5.27 -2.13
N GLY A 115 19.62 5.38 -3.35
CA GLY A 115 20.29 4.94 -4.57
C GLY A 115 21.59 5.73 -4.87
N PRO A 116 21.52 7.06 -4.99
CA PRO A 116 22.67 7.93 -5.20
C PRO A 116 23.77 7.78 -4.13
N GLU A 117 23.42 7.63 -2.85
CA GLU A 117 24.37 7.39 -1.75
C GLU A 117 25.12 6.07 -1.94
N ASN A 118 24.42 4.99 -2.33
CA ASN A 118 25.06 3.70 -2.61
C ASN A 118 25.98 3.71 -3.84
N LEU A 119 25.72 4.64 -4.77
CA LEU A 119 26.60 4.90 -5.92
C LEU A 119 27.77 5.83 -5.58
N ALA A 120 27.90 6.26 -4.31
CA ALA A 120 28.92 7.19 -3.81
C ALA A 120 28.98 8.52 -4.57
N ILE A 121 27.82 9.08 -4.94
CA ILE A 121 27.69 10.40 -5.55
C ILE A 121 27.97 11.46 -4.48
N GLU A 122 28.55 12.60 -4.87
CA GLU A 122 28.85 13.70 -3.94
C GLU A 122 27.57 14.28 -3.30
N HIS A 123 27.64 14.60 -2.01
CA HIS A 123 26.48 15.03 -1.22
C HIS A 123 25.74 16.24 -1.79
N ASP A 124 26.48 17.23 -2.32
CA ASP A 124 25.88 18.44 -2.92
C ASP A 124 25.10 18.10 -4.21
N GLU A 125 25.59 17.15 -5.00
CA GLU A 125 24.91 16.66 -6.20
C GLU A 125 23.68 15.83 -5.85
N ILE A 126 23.72 15.02 -4.79
CA ILE A 126 22.56 14.22 -4.32
C ILE A 126 21.38 15.15 -4.03
N GLY A 127 21.58 16.27 -3.33
CA GLY A 127 20.51 17.22 -3.02
C GLY A 127 19.82 17.81 -4.26
N LEU A 128 20.59 18.09 -5.33
CA LEU A 128 20.05 18.56 -6.60
C LEU A 128 19.26 17.47 -7.32
N ARG A 129 19.78 16.24 -7.36
CA ARG A 129 19.11 15.09 -7.98
C ARG A 129 17.80 14.75 -7.30
N ILE A 130 17.75 14.75 -5.95
CA ILE A 130 16.53 14.53 -5.17
C ILE A 130 15.48 15.59 -5.52
N SER A 131 15.86 16.87 -5.52
CA SER A 131 14.92 17.96 -5.80
C SER A 131 14.34 17.82 -7.21
N GLY A 132 15.18 17.61 -8.22
CA GLY A 132 14.74 17.42 -9.62
C GLY A 132 13.87 16.18 -9.81
N SER A 133 14.19 15.07 -9.13
CA SER A 133 13.44 13.82 -9.23
C SER A 133 12.08 13.92 -8.56
N LEU A 134 11.99 14.55 -7.39
CA LEU A 134 10.71 14.77 -6.70
C LEU A 134 9.81 15.74 -7.45
N ASP A 135 10.37 16.79 -8.06
CA ASP A 135 9.62 17.73 -8.91
C ASP A 135 9.06 17.02 -10.15
N ALA A 136 9.86 16.19 -10.81
CA ALA A 136 9.45 15.46 -12.02
C ALA A 136 8.21 14.57 -11.79
N VAL A 137 8.04 14.03 -10.59
CA VAL A 137 6.92 13.16 -10.22
C VAL A 137 5.83 13.84 -9.36
N ASP A 138 5.84 15.17 -9.21
CA ASP A 138 4.87 15.96 -8.42
C ASP A 138 4.82 15.52 -6.93
N MET A 139 6.01 15.27 -6.32
CA MET A 139 6.14 14.82 -4.93
C MET A 139 6.95 15.75 -4.03
N SER A 140 7.32 16.95 -4.50
CA SER A 140 8.13 17.90 -3.72
C SER A 140 7.51 18.34 -2.40
N ASP A 141 6.18 18.48 -2.33
CA ASP A 141 5.44 18.78 -1.10
C ASP A 141 5.54 17.68 -0.03
N TYR A 142 5.94 16.47 -0.42
CA TYR A 142 6.02 15.30 0.45
C TYR A 142 7.44 14.92 0.86
N ARG A 143 8.43 15.80 0.58
CA ARG A 143 9.85 15.56 0.81
C ARG A 143 10.18 15.04 2.22
N ALA A 144 9.58 15.64 3.25
CA ALA A 144 9.79 15.28 4.66
C ALA A 144 8.76 14.28 5.22
N SER A 145 7.88 13.75 4.38
CA SER A 145 6.80 12.85 4.81
C SER A 145 7.25 11.40 4.86
N ASP A 146 6.49 10.57 5.61
CA ASP A 146 6.74 9.13 5.73
C ASP A 146 6.12 8.39 4.53
N PRO A 147 6.94 7.83 3.61
CA PRO A 147 6.43 7.16 2.41
C PRO A 147 5.65 5.88 2.73
N THR A 148 5.90 5.23 3.86
CA THR A 148 5.18 4.00 4.25
C THR A 148 3.72 4.25 4.60
N ARG A 149 3.34 5.52 4.85
CA ARG A 149 1.97 5.95 5.18
C ARG A 149 1.22 6.57 3.99
N MET A 150 1.84 6.59 2.84
CA MET A 150 1.27 7.18 1.63
C MET A 150 0.38 6.19 0.87
N SER A 151 -0.41 6.70 -0.07
CA SER A 151 -1.17 5.85 -1.00
C SER A 151 -0.23 5.10 -1.94
N GLY A 152 -0.65 3.95 -2.47
CA GLY A 152 0.15 3.16 -3.41
C GLY A 152 0.64 3.98 -4.62
N GLY A 153 -0.21 4.86 -5.17
CA GLY A 153 0.21 5.76 -6.27
C GLY A 153 1.25 6.82 -5.86
N GLN A 154 1.25 7.29 -4.61
CA GLN A 154 2.31 8.17 -4.10
C GLN A 154 3.61 7.39 -3.87
N GLN A 155 3.51 6.19 -3.31
CA GLN A 155 4.65 5.29 -3.15
C GLN A 155 5.30 4.94 -4.49
N GLN A 156 4.48 4.69 -5.51
CA GLN A 156 4.95 4.45 -6.88
C GLN A 156 5.74 5.64 -7.43
N ARG A 157 5.24 6.86 -7.27
CA ARG A 157 5.94 8.08 -7.68
C ARG A 157 7.26 8.26 -6.94
N ILE A 158 7.32 7.94 -5.65
CA ILE A 158 8.57 7.99 -4.85
C ILE A 158 9.58 6.94 -5.35
N ALA A 159 9.15 5.70 -5.59
CA ALA A 159 10.02 4.67 -6.15
C ALA A 159 10.60 5.08 -7.51
N ILE A 160 9.78 5.70 -8.38
CA ILE A 160 10.24 6.25 -9.65
C ILE A 160 11.24 7.41 -9.40
N ALA A 161 10.96 8.34 -8.47
CA ALA A 161 11.89 9.43 -8.13
C ALA A 161 13.25 8.91 -7.65
N GLY A 162 13.27 7.82 -6.85
CA GLY A 162 14.52 7.17 -6.43
C GLY A 162 15.34 6.65 -7.61
N MET A 163 14.69 6.07 -8.61
CA MET A 163 15.37 5.61 -9.83
C MET A 163 15.83 6.76 -10.72
N LEU A 164 15.04 7.84 -10.84
CA LEU A 164 15.44 9.05 -11.57
C LEU A 164 16.69 9.71 -10.95
N ALA A 165 16.79 9.72 -9.63
CA ALA A 165 17.92 10.30 -8.91
C ALA A 165 19.24 9.54 -9.15
N MET A 166 19.16 8.25 -9.52
CA MET A 166 20.34 7.45 -9.89
C MET A 166 20.93 7.86 -11.25
N ASP A 167 20.13 8.46 -12.15
CA ASP A 167 20.56 8.87 -13.50
C ASP A 167 21.17 7.70 -14.30
N SER A 168 20.44 6.59 -14.36
CA SER A 168 20.88 5.33 -14.94
C SER A 168 20.78 5.32 -16.47
N ASP A 169 21.72 4.61 -17.15
CA ASP A 169 21.69 4.41 -18.62
C ASP A 169 20.52 3.55 -19.10
N VAL A 170 20.07 2.63 -18.23
CA VAL A 170 18.97 1.69 -18.49
C VAL A 170 17.96 1.76 -17.37
N LEU A 171 16.69 1.84 -17.71
CA LEU A 171 15.58 1.87 -16.74
C LEU A 171 14.62 0.71 -17.05
N VAL A 172 14.43 -0.16 -16.08
CA VAL A 172 13.51 -1.30 -16.14
C VAL A 172 12.32 -1.04 -15.23
N LEU A 173 11.11 -1.02 -15.78
CA LEU A 173 9.89 -0.66 -15.07
C LEU A 173 8.87 -1.78 -15.21
N ASP A 174 8.48 -2.38 -14.10
CA ASP A 174 7.47 -3.45 -14.07
C ASP A 174 6.12 -2.87 -13.60
N GLU A 175 5.21 -2.62 -14.55
CA GLU A 175 3.89 -2.00 -14.36
C GLU A 175 3.91 -0.67 -13.55
N PRO A 176 4.76 0.31 -13.91
CA PRO A 176 5.01 1.49 -13.08
C PRO A 176 3.81 2.43 -12.92
N THR A 177 2.78 2.26 -13.72
CA THR A 177 1.61 3.14 -13.76
C THR A 177 0.33 2.45 -13.27
N ALA A 178 0.39 1.15 -12.91
CA ALA A 178 -0.77 0.35 -12.52
C ALA A 178 -1.57 0.96 -11.34
N MET A 179 -0.91 1.67 -10.43
CA MET A 179 -1.55 2.31 -9.27
C MET A 179 -1.82 3.81 -9.46
N LEU A 180 -1.56 4.36 -10.66
CA LEU A 180 -1.72 5.78 -10.93
C LEU A 180 -3.08 6.09 -11.57
N ASP A 181 -3.59 7.27 -11.26
CA ASP A 181 -4.74 7.83 -11.98
C ASP A 181 -4.32 8.25 -13.43
N PRO A 182 -5.25 8.47 -14.36
CA PRO A 182 -4.91 8.78 -15.76
C PRO A 182 -3.97 9.98 -15.90
N GLN A 183 -4.14 11.02 -15.06
CA GLN A 183 -3.25 12.18 -15.06
C GLN A 183 -1.84 11.81 -14.61
N GLY A 184 -1.74 11.05 -13.49
CA GLY A 184 -0.47 10.57 -12.98
C GLY A 184 0.26 9.68 -13.95
N ARG A 185 -0.47 8.85 -14.73
CA ARG A 185 0.10 8.04 -15.81
C ARG A 185 0.68 8.93 -16.90
N ALA A 186 -0.09 9.90 -17.40
CA ALA A 186 0.39 10.83 -18.42
C ALA A 186 1.63 11.63 -17.95
N ASP A 187 1.67 12.03 -16.68
CA ASP A 187 2.83 12.72 -16.10
C ASP A 187 4.08 11.83 -16.11
N ILE A 188 3.96 10.56 -15.73
CA ILE A 188 5.09 9.61 -15.74
C ILE A 188 5.52 9.29 -17.17
N MET A 189 4.58 9.08 -18.11
CA MET A 189 4.92 8.82 -19.50
C MET A 189 5.72 9.99 -20.09
N ARG A 190 5.34 11.24 -19.82
CA ARG A 190 6.11 12.43 -20.24
C ARG A 190 7.53 12.43 -19.67
N VAL A 191 7.71 12.06 -18.38
CA VAL A 191 9.05 11.95 -17.77
C VAL A 191 9.87 10.87 -18.49
N LEU A 192 9.26 9.74 -18.84
CA LEU A 192 9.94 8.67 -19.58
C LEU A 192 10.31 9.12 -21.01
N ASP A 193 9.46 9.94 -21.66
CA ASP A 193 9.78 10.53 -22.97
C ASP A 193 11.01 11.44 -22.87
N GLU A 194 11.07 12.32 -21.86
CA GLU A 194 12.22 13.19 -21.61
C GLU A 194 13.52 12.42 -21.33
N LEU A 195 13.45 11.29 -20.63
CA LEU A 195 14.60 10.42 -20.37
C LEU A 195 15.09 9.73 -21.64
N GLN A 196 14.17 9.22 -22.44
CA GLN A 196 14.51 8.61 -23.72
C GLN A 196 15.17 9.60 -24.66
N ASP A 197 14.68 10.84 -24.74
CA ASP A 197 15.27 11.93 -25.52
C ASP A 197 16.71 12.27 -25.07
N ARG A 198 17.05 12.03 -23.80
CA ARG A 198 18.41 12.14 -23.25
C ARG A 198 19.28 10.92 -23.55
N GLY A 199 18.71 9.84 -24.10
CA GLY A 199 19.40 8.62 -24.49
C GLY A 199 19.31 7.47 -23.51
N THR A 200 18.45 7.57 -22.48
CA THR A 200 18.16 6.47 -21.54
C THR A 200 17.42 5.36 -22.29
N THR A 201 17.85 4.11 -22.08
CA THR A 201 17.18 2.91 -22.61
C THR A 201 16.07 2.51 -21.65
N ILE A 202 14.85 2.31 -22.15
CA ILE A 202 13.68 2.03 -21.30
C ILE A 202 13.09 0.66 -21.64
N ILE A 203 12.93 -0.16 -20.61
CA ILE A 203 12.25 -1.44 -20.69
C ILE A 203 11.00 -1.34 -19.81
N LEU A 204 9.83 -1.35 -20.44
CA LEU A 204 8.54 -1.16 -19.78
C LEU A 204 7.70 -2.44 -19.87
N VAL A 205 7.36 -3.05 -18.74
CA VAL A 205 6.34 -4.09 -18.70
C VAL A 205 4.99 -3.42 -18.51
N THR A 206 4.08 -3.61 -19.44
CA THR A 206 2.76 -2.97 -19.40
C THR A 206 1.68 -3.78 -20.11
N HIS A 207 0.43 -3.55 -19.70
CA HIS A 207 -0.79 -4.03 -20.36
C HIS A 207 -1.64 -2.88 -20.93
N HIS A 208 -1.22 -1.63 -20.76
CA HIS A 208 -1.97 -0.45 -21.20
C HIS A 208 -1.66 -0.09 -22.63
N ALA A 209 -2.68 -0.01 -23.49
CA ALA A 209 -2.53 0.30 -24.91
C ALA A 209 -1.87 1.66 -25.16
N ASP A 210 -2.26 2.69 -24.39
CA ASP A 210 -1.71 4.04 -24.44
C ASP A 210 -0.20 4.09 -24.17
N GLU A 211 0.32 3.20 -23.30
CA GLU A 211 1.76 3.12 -23.04
C GLU A 211 2.53 2.42 -24.16
N LEU A 212 1.87 1.47 -24.86
CA LEU A 212 2.44 0.80 -26.02
C LEU A 212 2.66 1.77 -27.20
N GLU A 213 1.83 2.83 -27.32
CA GLU A 213 1.98 3.85 -28.37
C GLU A 213 3.29 4.64 -28.27
N HIS A 214 3.88 4.73 -27.07
CA HIS A 214 5.16 5.39 -26.82
C HIS A 214 6.37 4.48 -27.07
N ALA A 215 6.18 3.19 -27.36
CA ALA A 215 7.28 2.24 -27.56
C ALA A 215 7.83 2.28 -28.99
N ASP A 216 9.15 2.18 -29.12
CA ASP A 216 9.77 1.94 -30.44
C ASP A 216 9.50 0.50 -30.89
N ARG A 217 9.37 -0.43 -29.91
CA ARG A 217 9.27 -1.86 -30.18
C ARG A 217 8.49 -2.57 -29.08
N VAL A 218 7.62 -3.47 -29.47
CA VAL A 218 6.80 -4.29 -28.59
C VAL A 218 7.22 -5.75 -28.71
N ILE A 219 7.50 -6.37 -27.55
CA ILE A 219 7.90 -7.77 -27.43
C ILE A 219 6.79 -8.51 -26.69
N GLN A 220 6.23 -9.50 -27.34
CA GLN A 220 5.15 -10.31 -26.77
C GLN A 220 5.71 -11.64 -26.26
N LEU A 221 5.47 -11.93 -24.97
CA LEU A 221 5.82 -13.20 -24.34
C LEU A 221 4.59 -14.07 -24.14
N GLU A 222 4.77 -15.37 -24.35
CA GLU A 222 3.78 -16.40 -24.03
C GLU A 222 4.51 -17.65 -23.55
N ALA A 223 4.11 -18.19 -22.39
CA ALA A 223 4.67 -19.41 -21.80
C ALA A 223 6.21 -19.46 -21.78
N GLY A 224 6.88 -18.34 -21.45
CA GLY A 224 8.34 -18.25 -21.38
C GLY A 224 9.07 -17.99 -22.70
N HIS A 225 8.35 -17.92 -23.83
CA HIS A 225 8.94 -17.67 -25.17
C HIS A 225 8.55 -16.30 -25.71
N ILE A 226 9.42 -15.71 -26.55
CA ILE A 226 9.06 -14.55 -27.37
C ILE A 226 8.28 -15.05 -28.58
N VAL A 227 6.98 -14.69 -28.64
CA VAL A 227 6.09 -15.06 -29.75
C VAL A 227 5.89 -13.91 -30.74
N GLY A 228 6.31 -12.72 -30.37
CA GLY A 228 6.21 -11.54 -31.23
C GLY A 228 7.24 -10.48 -30.85
N ASP A 229 7.82 -9.87 -31.88
CA ASP A 229 8.82 -8.84 -31.77
C ASP A 229 8.71 -7.93 -32.99
N GLY A 230 8.43 -6.63 -32.81
CA GLY A 230 8.26 -5.68 -33.87
C GLY A 230 7.84 -4.29 -33.44
N PRO A 231 7.76 -3.32 -34.40
CA PRO A 231 7.34 -1.96 -34.13
C PRO A 231 5.94 -1.90 -33.47
N ALA A 232 5.70 -0.88 -32.61
CA ALA A 232 4.43 -0.67 -31.93
C ALA A 232 3.25 -0.55 -32.92
N ASP A 233 3.43 0.20 -34.02
CA ASP A 233 2.40 0.46 -35.04
C ASP A 233 1.81 -0.80 -35.72
N GLU A 234 2.58 -1.86 -35.81
CA GLU A 234 2.16 -3.11 -36.44
C GLU A 234 1.33 -3.98 -35.50
N ARG A 235 1.56 -3.85 -34.18
CA ARG A 235 0.94 -4.67 -33.10
C ARG A 235 -0.37 -4.10 -32.57
N LEU A 236 -0.52 -2.77 -32.58
CA LEU A 236 -1.73 -2.07 -32.11
C LEU A 236 -2.93 -2.24 -33.08
N ARG A 237 -2.74 -2.82 -34.26
CA ARG A 237 -3.79 -3.02 -35.28
C ARG A 237 -4.63 -4.29 -35.08
N MET A 238 -4.46 -5.06 -34.02
CA MET A 238 -5.35 -6.18 -33.70
C MET A 238 -6.71 -5.66 -33.19
N PRO A 239 -7.84 -6.03 -33.83
CA PRO A 239 -9.14 -5.48 -33.45
C PRO A 239 -9.59 -6.00 -32.09
N VAL A 240 -9.69 -5.12 -31.12
CA VAL A 240 -10.47 -5.37 -29.90
C VAL A 240 -11.94 -5.41 -30.32
N GLN A 241 -12.57 -6.57 -30.26
CA GLN A 241 -14.02 -6.70 -30.45
C GLN A 241 -14.75 -6.12 -29.23
N SER A 242 -15.02 -4.83 -29.27
CA SER A 242 -15.96 -4.21 -28.34
C SER A 242 -17.39 -4.60 -28.69
N VAL A 243 -17.99 -5.47 -27.90
CA VAL A 243 -19.43 -5.76 -27.97
C VAL A 243 -20.16 -4.66 -27.21
N GLY A 244 -20.52 -3.60 -27.91
CA GLY A 244 -21.36 -2.55 -27.35
C GLY A 244 -22.77 -3.07 -27.05
N LEU A 245 -23.17 -3.06 -25.79
CA LEU A 245 -24.54 -3.32 -25.35
C LEU A 245 -25.32 -2.02 -25.17
N PRO A 246 -26.64 -2.02 -25.43
CA PRO A 246 -27.44 -0.79 -25.43
C PRO A 246 -27.59 -0.20 -24.03
N LYS A 247 -27.36 1.12 -23.91
CA LYS A 247 -27.72 1.91 -22.73
C LYS A 247 -29.20 1.76 -22.42
N ARG A 248 -29.49 1.42 -21.19
CA ARG A 248 -30.87 1.37 -20.69
C ARG A 248 -31.43 2.79 -20.63
N ILE A 249 -32.44 3.06 -21.45
CA ILE A 249 -33.25 4.28 -21.42
C ILE A 249 -34.61 3.87 -20.77
N ASP A 250 -34.68 3.90 -19.45
CA ASP A 250 -35.94 3.81 -18.74
C ASP A 250 -36.01 4.95 -17.71
N ASP A 251 -36.89 5.89 -17.95
CA ASP A 251 -37.17 7.12 -17.20
C ASP A 251 -38.13 6.90 -16.00
N GLU A 252 -38.09 5.75 -15.33
CA GLU A 252 -38.80 5.61 -14.05
C GLU A 252 -37.85 5.80 -12.88
N PRO A 253 -38.22 6.57 -11.82
CA PRO A 253 -37.37 6.76 -10.65
C PRO A 253 -37.17 5.41 -9.93
N ALA A 254 -36.06 4.78 -10.17
CA ALA A 254 -35.70 3.52 -9.53
C ALA A 254 -35.71 3.68 -8.01
N GLU A 255 -36.31 2.72 -7.29
CA GLU A 255 -36.30 2.70 -5.83
C GLU A 255 -34.84 2.77 -5.33
N THR A 256 -34.54 3.78 -4.50
CA THR A 256 -33.19 4.03 -4.00
C THR A 256 -32.73 2.88 -3.08
N LEU A 257 -31.59 2.27 -3.39
CA LEU A 257 -30.97 1.24 -2.55
C LEU A 257 -29.93 1.82 -1.60
N ILE A 258 -29.07 2.72 -2.09
CA ILE A 258 -28.00 3.38 -1.31
C ILE A 258 -28.28 4.88 -1.31
N GLU A 259 -28.30 5.48 -0.13
CA GLU A 259 -28.45 6.92 0.03
C GLU A 259 -27.43 7.44 1.04
N ALA A 260 -26.62 8.40 0.62
CA ALA A 260 -25.71 9.16 1.46
C ALA A 260 -26.12 10.62 1.45
N ARG A 261 -26.30 11.23 2.64
CA ARG A 261 -26.72 12.63 2.80
C ARG A 261 -25.73 13.38 3.66
N ASP A 262 -25.15 14.44 3.09
CA ASP A 262 -24.31 15.42 3.78
C ASP A 262 -23.16 14.79 4.58
N ILE A 263 -22.55 13.74 4.01
CA ILE A 263 -21.45 13.04 4.68
C ILE A 263 -20.15 13.80 4.55
N SER A 264 -19.44 13.96 5.69
CA SER A 264 -18.08 14.48 5.73
C SER A 264 -17.19 13.50 6.51
N TYR A 265 -15.92 13.45 6.16
CA TYR A 265 -14.97 12.57 6.84
C TYR A 265 -13.56 13.13 6.90
N ARG A 266 -12.93 12.92 8.06
CA ARG A 266 -11.52 13.21 8.32
C ARG A 266 -10.91 12.07 9.12
N TYR A 267 -9.70 11.65 8.75
CA TYR A 267 -8.91 10.73 9.56
C TYR A 267 -8.44 11.41 10.86
N VAL A 268 -8.25 10.62 11.93
CA VAL A 268 -8.01 11.14 13.30
C VAL A 268 -6.81 12.08 13.40
N ASP A 269 -5.75 11.84 12.63
CA ASP A 269 -4.51 12.63 12.67
C ASP A 269 -4.32 13.48 11.38
N ALA A 270 -5.34 13.61 10.53
CA ALA A 270 -5.24 14.37 9.29
C ALA A 270 -5.68 15.83 9.48
N GLU A 271 -4.93 16.76 8.90
CA GLU A 271 -5.24 18.19 8.89
C GLU A 271 -6.37 18.55 7.90
N ARG A 272 -6.62 17.68 6.89
CA ARG A 272 -7.59 17.93 5.82
C ARG A 272 -8.74 16.94 5.86
N ASP A 273 -9.93 17.39 5.47
CA ASP A 273 -11.07 16.49 5.23
C ASP A 273 -10.81 15.65 3.98
N VAL A 274 -11.22 14.37 4.00
CA VAL A 274 -11.17 13.49 2.82
C VAL A 274 -12.25 13.92 1.83
N PHE A 275 -13.44 14.15 2.32
CA PHE A 275 -14.54 14.80 1.60
C PHE A 275 -15.42 15.56 2.59
N ASN A 276 -16.14 16.54 2.07
CA ASN A 276 -16.98 17.45 2.83
C ASN A 276 -18.33 17.63 2.14
N HIS A 277 -19.43 17.48 2.90
CA HIS A 277 -20.81 17.66 2.43
C HIS A 277 -21.17 16.81 1.19
N LEU A 278 -20.64 15.56 1.08
CA LEU A 278 -20.94 14.68 -0.04
C LEU A 278 -22.35 14.08 0.10
N SER A 279 -23.15 14.21 -0.96
CA SER A 279 -24.49 13.61 -1.04
C SER A 279 -24.67 12.92 -2.38
N PHE A 280 -25.18 11.69 -2.36
CA PHE A 280 -25.51 10.92 -3.56
C PHE A 280 -26.52 9.81 -3.24
N SER A 281 -27.13 9.27 -4.30
CA SER A 281 -28.02 8.11 -4.21
C SER A 281 -27.74 7.14 -5.34
N ILE A 282 -27.98 5.84 -5.11
CA ILE A 282 -27.86 4.76 -6.11
C ILE A 282 -29.17 3.98 -6.09
N GLY A 283 -29.77 3.80 -7.28
CA GLY A 283 -31.01 3.04 -7.47
C GLY A 283 -30.78 1.53 -7.41
N LYS A 284 -31.85 0.77 -7.20
CA LYS A 284 -31.82 -0.70 -7.28
C LYS A 284 -31.49 -1.15 -8.71
N GLY A 285 -30.52 -2.06 -8.84
CA GLY A 285 -30.08 -2.61 -10.12
C GLY A 285 -29.28 -1.63 -10.98
N GLU A 286 -28.95 -0.44 -10.45
CA GLU A 286 -28.09 0.55 -11.12
C GLU A 286 -26.62 0.16 -10.95
N THR A 287 -25.82 0.32 -12.00
CA THR A 287 -24.35 0.25 -11.95
C THR A 287 -23.78 1.65 -12.00
N VAL A 288 -23.18 2.09 -10.90
CA VAL A 288 -22.60 3.43 -10.77
C VAL A 288 -21.08 3.33 -10.70
N ALA A 289 -20.40 4.04 -11.58
CA ALA A 289 -18.95 4.19 -11.47
C ALA A 289 -18.58 5.34 -10.51
N LEU A 290 -17.60 5.12 -9.67
CA LEU A 290 -17.01 6.11 -8.78
C LEU A 290 -15.59 6.42 -9.25
N MET A 291 -15.40 7.58 -9.85
CA MET A 291 -14.14 8.07 -10.37
C MET A 291 -13.57 9.21 -9.51
N GLY A 292 -12.32 9.53 -9.70
CA GLY A 292 -11.63 10.64 -9.02
C GLY A 292 -10.16 10.36 -8.86
N ARG A 293 -9.38 11.41 -8.62
CA ARG A 293 -7.92 11.32 -8.44
C ARG A 293 -7.54 10.42 -7.26
N ASN A 294 -6.30 9.94 -7.27
CA ASN A 294 -5.77 9.21 -6.12
C ASN A 294 -5.82 10.09 -4.86
N GLY A 295 -6.25 9.51 -3.74
CA GLY A 295 -6.48 10.26 -2.49
C GLY A 295 -7.80 11.03 -2.42
N ALA A 296 -8.68 10.99 -3.43
CA ALA A 296 -10.01 11.62 -3.39
C ALA A 296 -11.01 10.96 -2.42
N GLY A 297 -10.63 9.84 -1.80
CA GLY A 297 -11.46 9.16 -0.80
C GLY A 297 -12.36 8.05 -1.34
N LYS A 298 -12.15 7.54 -2.56
CA LYS A 298 -12.95 6.47 -3.17
C LYS A 298 -13.06 5.22 -2.28
N THR A 299 -11.92 4.64 -1.91
CA THR A 299 -11.84 3.49 -0.99
C THR A 299 -12.39 3.81 0.40
N THR A 300 -12.19 5.04 0.89
CA THR A 300 -12.76 5.50 2.18
C THR A 300 -14.28 5.50 2.13
N LEU A 301 -14.88 5.98 1.03
CA LEU A 301 -16.32 5.93 0.81
C LEU A 301 -16.83 4.48 0.75
N ALA A 302 -16.17 3.59 0.00
CA ALA A 302 -16.50 2.17 -0.04
C ALA A 302 -16.52 1.55 1.36
N ARG A 303 -15.48 1.80 2.16
CA ARG A 303 -15.37 1.33 3.56
C ARG A 303 -16.50 1.84 4.45
N MET A 304 -16.97 3.09 4.24
CA MET A 304 -18.10 3.62 4.99
C MET A 304 -19.41 2.94 4.61
N LEU A 305 -19.66 2.68 3.33
CA LEU A 305 -20.84 1.96 2.87
C LEU A 305 -20.89 0.54 3.47
N CYS A 306 -19.74 -0.07 3.71
CA CYS A 306 -19.60 -1.37 4.38
C CYS A 306 -19.59 -1.30 5.92
N ALA A 307 -19.78 -0.12 6.51
CA ALA A 307 -19.66 0.12 7.97
C ALA A 307 -18.31 -0.28 8.58
N LEU A 308 -17.23 -0.27 7.79
CA LEU A 308 -15.85 -0.45 8.25
C LEU A 308 -15.29 0.87 8.80
N GLU A 309 -15.71 2.00 8.21
CA GLU A 309 -15.46 3.35 8.69
C GLU A 309 -16.81 4.05 8.97
N LYS A 310 -16.79 5.13 9.73
CA LYS A 310 -18.00 5.92 10.00
C LYS A 310 -17.76 7.38 9.61
N PRO A 311 -18.72 8.04 8.94
CA PRO A 311 -18.59 9.46 8.63
C PRO A 311 -18.51 10.30 9.91
N THR A 312 -17.82 11.44 9.83
CA THR A 312 -17.76 12.42 10.92
C THR A 312 -19.12 13.10 11.11
N THR A 313 -19.78 13.44 9.99
CA THR A 313 -21.13 14.02 9.95
C THR A 313 -21.96 13.34 8.87
N GLY A 314 -23.28 13.62 8.84
CA GLY A 314 -24.18 13.12 7.82
C GLY A 314 -24.79 11.75 8.13
N SER A 315 -25.45 11.16 7.14
CA SER A 315 -26.14 9.88 7.27
C SER A 315 -25.98 9.01 6.03
N ILE A 316 -25.97 7.69 6.25
CA ILE A 316 -25.92 6.67 5.19
C ILE A 316 -27.03 5.66 5.47
N VAL A 317 -27.83 5.37 4.45
CA VAL A 317 -28.91 4.36 4.48
C VAL A 317 -28.72 3.41 3.30
N ILE A 318 -28.76 2.09 3.55
CA ILE A 318 -28.65 1.05 2.51
C ILE A 318 -29.77 0.02 2.73
N ASP A 319 -30.63 -0.21 1.76
CA ASP A 319 -31.78 -1.14 1.82
C ASP A 319 -32.62 -0.91 3.12
N GLY A 320 -32.87 0.36 3.47
CA GLY A 320 -33.57 0.74 4.70
C GLY A 320 -32.77 0.51 5.99
N ILE A 321 -31.50 0.12 5.90
CA ILE A 321 -30.61 -0.05 7.04
C ILE A 321 -29.85 1.27 7.27
N ALA A 322 -30.09 1.93 8.41
CA ALA A 322 -29.32 3.11 8.78
C ALA A 322 -27.89 2.69 9.17
N VAL A 323 -26.95 2.78 8.23
CA VAL A 323 -25.52 2.44 8.40
C VAL A 323 -24.84 3.47 9.31
N ALA A 324 -25.11 4.75 9.05
CA ALA A 324 -24.68 5.85 9.90
C ALA A 324 -25.83 6.86 10.03
N THR A 325 -25.99 7.47 11.20
CA THR A 325 -27.04 8.46 11.46
C THR A 325 -26.44 9.66 12.20
N ALA A 326 -26.69 10.87 11.68
CA ALA A 326 -26.28 12.11 12.35
C ALA A 326 -26.91 12.22 13.75
N LYS A 327 -26.15 12.74 14.71
CA LYS A 327 -26.62 13.06 16.06
C LYS A 327 -26.96 14.54 16.16
N ALA A 328 -27.90 14.88 17.03
CA ALA A 328 -28.29 16.28 17.30
C ALA A 328 -27.10 17.14 17.81
N ASN A 329 -26.12 16.52 18.48
CA ASN A 329 -24.94 17.20 19.06
C ASN A 329 -23.69 17.11 18.14
N GLY A 330 -23.87 16.82 16.87
CA GLY A 330 -22.78 16.53 15.94
C GLY A 330 -22.23 15.09 16.08
N GLY A 331 -21.54 14.63 15.03
CA GLY A 331 -21.02 13.26 14.92
C GLY A 331 -22.10 12.25 14.53
N THR A 332 -21.73 10.97 14.47
CA THR A 332 -22.60 9.89 13.97
C THR A 332 -22.77 8.77 14.99
N LYS A 333 -23.92 8.09 14.94
CA LYS A 333 -24.20 6.90 15.75
C LYS A 333 -23.69 5.65 15.02
N PRO A 334 -22.93 4.75 15.69
CA PRO A 334 -22.48 3.52 15.07
C PRO A 334 -23.65 2.54 14.84
N LEU A 335 -23.47 1.67 13.82
CA LEU A 335 -24.41 0.60 13.49
C LEU A 335 -24.51 -0.41 14.65
N ASN A 336 -25.71 -0.80 15.02
CA ASN A 336 -25.94 -1.83 16.05
C ASN A 336 -25.61 -3.25 15.50
N ARG A 337 -25.40 -4.22 16.41
CA ARG A 337 -24.99 -5.60 16.05
C ARG A 337 -25.98 -6.28 15.07
N LYS A 338 -27.30 -6.10 15.28
CA LYS A 338 -28.35 -6.70 14.44
C LYS A 338 -28.31 -6.13 13.02
N ASN A 339 -28.24 -4.81 12.89
CA ASN A 339 -28.18 -4.15 11.58
C ASN A 339 -26.85 -4.41 10.86
N ARG A 340 -25.75 -4.59 11.59
CA ARG A 340 -24.47 -5.00 11.00
C ARG A 340 -24.54 -6.39 10.36
N ALA A 341 -25.22 -7.34 11.00
CA ALA A 341 -25.46 -8.67 10.42
C ALA A 341 -26.34 -8.60 9.17
N ARG A 342 -27.38 -7.74 9.17
CA ARG A 342 -28.20 -7.50 7.98
C ARG A 342 -27.40 -6.84 6.85
N LEU A 343 -26.60 -5.82 7.16
CA LEU A 343 -25.78 -5.12 6.17
C LEU A 343 -24.82 -6.08 5.46
N ARG A 344 -24.16 -6.98 6.20
CA ARG A 344 -23.24 -8.00 5.62
C ARG A 344 -23.91 -8.98 4.66
N ARG A 345 -25.24 -9.18 4.79
CA ARG A 345 -26.04 -9.96 3.83
C ARG A 345 -26.48 -9.15 2.63
N THR A 346 -26.53 -7.82 2.79
CA THR A 346 -27.01 -6.91 1.75
C THR A 346 -25.88 -6.41 0.87
N VAL A 347 -24.71 -6.11 1.44
CA VAL A 347 -23.58 -5.50 0.75
C VAL A 347 -22.39 -6.45 0.71
N GLY A 348 -21.93 -6.76 -0.49
CA GLY A 348 -20.63 -7.41 -0.75
C GLY A 348 -19.59 -6.34 -1.08
N TYR A 349 -18.36 -6.54 -0.62
CA TYR A 349 -17.24 -5.65 -0.89
C TYR A 349 -16.02 -6.43 -1.35
N VAL A 350 -15.57 -6.14 -2.56
CA VAL A 350 -14.30 -6.60 -3.11
C VAL A 350 -13.31 -5.46 -2.95
N MET A 351 -12.30 -5.64 -2.11
CA MET A 351 -11.28 -4.63 -1.80
C MET A 351 -10.27 -4.51 -2.95
N GLN A 352 -9.51 -3.43 -2.99
CA GLN A 352 -8.46 -3.16 -3.99
C GLN A 352 -7.40 -4.28 -4.07
N HIS A 353 -7.06 -4.93 -2.94
CA HIS A 353 -6.17 -6.10 -2.85
C HIS A 353 -6.94 -7.30 -2.29
N PRO A 354 -7.86 -7.90 -3.07
CA PRO A 354 -8.75 -8.94 -2.56
C PRO A 354 -8.01 -10.25 -2.27
N GLU A 355 -6.86 -10.49 -2.90
CA GLU A 355 -5.98 -11.64 -2.66
C GLU A 355 -5.48 -11.71 -1.21
N ARG A 356 -5.36 -10.57 -0.51
CA ARG A 356 -4.96 -10.53 0.92
C ARG A 356 -6.05 -11.04 1.87
N GLN A 357 -7.24 -11.37 1.36
CA GLN A 357 -8.35 -11.92 2.15
C GLN A 357 -8.36 -13.45 2.19
N LEU A 358 -7.56 -14.10 1.35
CA LEU A 358 -7.50 -15.55 1.23
C LEU A 358 -6.77 -16.16 2.44
N PHE A 359 -7.33 -17.21 3.03
CA PHE A 359 -6.81 -17.80 4.27
C PHE A 359 -7.07 -19.30 4.43
N ALA A 360 -7.95 -19.92 3.62
CA ALA A 360 -8.28 -21.34 3.74
C ALA A 360 -7.26 -22.24 3.03
N ASP A 361 -7.30 -23.54 3.34
CA ASP A 361 -6.39 -24.52 2.76
C ASP A 361 -6.74 -24.82 1.28
N THR A 362 -8.02 -24.72 0.91
CA THR A 362 -8.49 -24.92 -0.46
C THR A 362 -9.34 -23.75 -0.96
N VAL A 363 -9.34 -23.52 -2.28
CA VAL A 363 -10.18 -22.52 -2.94
C VAL A 363 -11.66 -22.73 -2.63
N ALA A 364 -12.13 -23.98 -2.65
CA ALA A 364 -13.53 -24.29 -2.37
C ALA A 364 -13.95 -23.90 -0.94
N GLU A 365 -13.09 -24.16 0.05
CA GLU A 365 -13.34 -23.76 1.44
C GLU A 365 -13.31 -22.26 1.63
N ASP A 366 -12.37 -21.56 0.98
CA ASP A 366 -12.26 -20.12 1.04
C ASP A 366 -13.52 -19.44 0.49
N VAL A 367 -13.97 -19.85 -0.69
CA VAL A 367 -15.18 -19.32 -1.32
C VAL A 367 -16.46 -19.68 -0.53
N ALA A 368 -16.54 -20.88 0.09
CA ALA A 368 -17.69 -21.31 0.89
C ALA A 368 -17.75 -20.62 2.28
N TYR A 369 -16.66 -20.01 2.74
CA TYR A 369 -16.57 -19.42 4.07
C TYR A 369 -17.57 -18.28 4.30
N GLY A 370 -17.74 -17.40 3.33
CA GLY A 370 -18.70 -16.29 3.40
C GLY A 370 -20.14 -16.80 3.60
N PRO A 371 -20.68 -17.63 2.71
CA PRO A 371 -22.00 -18.26 2.84
C PRO A 371 -22.20 -18.98 4.17
N SER A 372 -21.21 -19.75 4.63
CA SER A 372 -21.26 -20.45 5.93
C SER A 372 -21.42 -19.49 7.10
N ASN A 373 -20.68 -18.37 7.10
CA ASN A 373 -20.80 -17.32 8.13
C ASN A 373 -22.13 -16.56 8.09
N LEU A 374 -22.82 -16.56 6.94
CA LEU A 374 -24.19 -16.02 6.82
C LEU A 374 -25.24 -17.01 7.36
N GLY A 375 -24.85 -18.21 7.79
CA GLY A 375 -25.69 -19.19 8.46
C GLY A 375 -26.32 -20.23 7.52
N LEU A 376 -25.76 -20.42 6.33
CA LEU A 376 -26.13 -21.51 5.43
C LEU A 376 -25.52 -22.82 5.96
N ASP A 377 -26.16 -23.94 5.66
CA ASP A 377 -25.55 -25.24 5.95
C ASP A 377 -24.36 -25.53 5.01
N ALA A 378 -23.53 -26.50 5.38
CA ALA A 378 -22.28 -26.77 4.65
C ALA A 378 -22.53 -27.19 3.18
N SER A 379 -23.63 -27.88 2.89
CA SER A 379 -23.98 -28.30 1.53
C SER A 379 -24.42 -27.12 0.68
N GLU A 380 -25.29 -26.28 1.21
CA GLU A 380 -25.79 -25.06 0.52
C GLU A 380 -24.64 -24.06 0.31
N ALA A 381 -23.78 -23.86 1.32
CA ALA A 381 -22.61 -23.01 1.21
C ALA A 381 -21.64 -23.47 0.11
N MET A 382 -21.38 -24.77 0.03
CA MET A 382 -20.53 -25.35 -1.01
C MET A 382 -21.18 -25.25 -2.39
N GLU A 383 -22.50 -25.44 -2.50
CA GLU A 383 -23.20 -25.28 -3.77
C GLU A 383 -23.08 -23.85 -4.30
N ARG A 384 -23.29 -22.83 -3.45
CA ARG A 384 -23.11 -21.41 -3.82
C ARG A 384 -21.67 -21.10 -4.20
N ALA A 385 -20.70 -21.67 -3.47
CA ALA A 385 -19.29 -21.54 -3.80
C ALA A 385 -19.00 -22.09 -5.21
N MET A 386 -19.49 -23.29 -5.53
CA MET A 386 -19.32 -23.88 -6.84
C MET A 386 -20.01 -23.08 -7.95
N GLN A 387 -21.19 -22.49 -7.68
CA GLN A 387 -21.87 -21.61 -8.64
C GLN A 387 -21.06 -20.35 -8.90
N ALA A 388 -20.51 -19.71 -7.86
CA ALA A 388 -19.65 -18.53 -7.98
C ALA A 388 -18.36 -18.84 -8.76
N MET A 389 -17.70 -19.97 -8.48
CA MET A 389 -16.52 -20.39 -9.21
C MET A 389 -16.80 -20.67 -10.70
N ARG A 390 -17.95 -21.27 -11.04
CA ARG A 390 -18.37 -21.46 -12.44
C ARG A 390 -18.61 -20.16 -13.18
N LEU A 391 -19.14 -19.13 -12.50
CA LEU A 391 -19.34 -17.81 -13.10
C LEU A 391 -18.04 -17.14 -13.56
N LEU A 392 -16.94 -17.46 -12.89
CA LEU A 392 -15.59 -16.94 -13.15
C LEU A 392 -14.67 -17.94 -13.86
N HIS A 393 -15.19 -19.13 -14.23
CA HIS A 393 -14.44 -20.21 -14.91
C HIS A 393 -13.20 -20.68 -14.13
N ILE A 394 -13.30 -20.75 -12.78
CA ILE A 394 -12.22 -21.18 -11.87
C ILE A 394 -12.53 -22.47 -11.09
N GLU A 395 -13.57 -23.22 -11.46
CA GLU A 395 -13.93 -24.48 -10.79
C GLU A 395 -12.84 -25.55 -10.82
N HIS A 396 -11.96 -25.49 -11.81
CA HIS A 396 -10.80 -26.39 -11.93
C HIS A 396 -9.74 -26.15 -10.85
N LEU A 397 -9.80 -25.01 -10.14
CA LEU A 397 -8.88 -24.64 -9.06
C LEU A 397 -9.40 -25.05 -7.67
N ARG A 398 -10.61 -25.61 -7.56
CA ARG A 398 -11.34 -25.81 -6.29
C ARG A 398 -10.56 -26.54 -5.20
N ASP A 399 -9.74 -27.54 -5.58
CA ASP A 399 -8.99 -28.39 -4.67
C ASP A 399 -7.55 -27.92 -4.47
N ARG A 400 -7.14 -26.79 -5.10
CA ARG A 400 -5.83 -26.19 -4.93
C ARG A 400 -5.78 -25.27 -3.72
N SER A 401 -4.58 -25.07 -3.18
CA SER A 401 -4.33 -24.02 -2.19
C SER A 401 -4.43 -22.65 -2.86
N PRO A 402 -5.16 -21.68 -2.28
CA PRO A 402 -5.18 -20.31 -2.81
C PRO A 402 -3.78 -19.69 -2.91
N PHE A 403 -2.85 -20.09 -2.05
CA PHE A 403 -1.49 -19.55 -2.00
C PHE A 403 -0.57 -20.05 -3.12
N ASP A 404 -0.95 -21.14 -3.80
CA ASP A 404 -0.23 -21.70 -4.95
C ASP A 404 -0.72 -21.14 -6.29
N LEU A 405 -1.64 -20.18 -6.25
CA LEU A 405 -2.25 -19.56 -7.43
C LEU A 405 -1.51 -18.28 -7.84
N SER A 406 -1.57 -17.94 -9.14
CA SER A 406 -1.12 -16.64 -9.60
C SER A 406 -1.97 -15.51 -8.98
N GLY A 407 -1.42 -14.28 -8.88
CA GLY A 407 -2.13 -13.13 -8.31
C GLY A 407 -3.48 -12.87 -8.98
N GLY A 408 -3.58 -13.01 -10.31
CA GLY A 408 -4.83 -12.89 -11.02
C GLY A 408 -5.84 -14.00 -10.64
N GLN A 409 -5.40 -15.25 -10.50
CA GLN A 409 -6.26 -16.34 -10.02
C GLN A 409 -6.71 -16.14 -8.58
N GLN A 410 -5.82 -15.70 -7.69
CA GLN A 410 -6.16 -15.36 -6.30
C GLN A 410 -7.24 -14.27 -6.25
N ARG A 411 -7.13 -13.25 -7.09
CA ARG A 411 -8.13 -12.18 -7.20
C ARG A 411 -9.49 -12.70 -7.63
N LEU A 412 -9.55 -13.58 -8.65
CA LEU A 412 -10.80 -14.21 -9.08
C LEU A 412 -11.42 -15.09 -7.98
N VAL A 413 -10.62 -15.81 -7.19
CA VAL A 413 -11.08 -16.59 -6.04
C VAL A 413 -11.70 -15.67 -4.97
N ALA A 414 -11.04 -14.57 -4.64
CA ALA A 414 -11.56 -13.63 -3.65
C ALA A 414 -12.86 -12.94 -4.11
N ILE A 415 -12.97 -12.60 -5.41
CA ILE A 415 -14.22 -12.11 -6.00
C ILE A 415 -15.32 -13.19 -5.89
N ALA A 416 -15.01 -14.47 -6.19
CA ALA A 416 -15.95 -15.58 -6.06
C ALA A 416 -16.48 -15.70 -4.62
N GLY A 417 -15.64 -15.54 -3.60
CA GLY A 417 -16.03 -15.58 -2.19
C GLY A 417 -17.06 -14.54 -1.79
N VAL A 418 -16.93 -13.32 -2.35
CA VAL A 418 -17.92 -12.25 -2.13
C VAL A 418 -19.24 -12.53 -2.86
N ILE A 419 -19.18 -13.01 -4.10
CA ILE A 419 -20.36 -13.27 -4.93
C ILE A 419 -21.14 -14.48 -4.42
N ALA A 420 -20.48 -15.49 -3.86
CA ALA A 420 -21.11 -16.66 -3.25
C ALA A 420 -22.11 -16.27 -2.13
N CYS A 421 -21.93 -15.08 -1.53
CA CYS A 421 -22.86 -14.53 -0.54
C CYS A 421 -24.16 -13.97 -1.13
N GLU A 422 -24.29 -13.86 -2.46
CA GLU A 422 -25.44 -13.30 -3.19
C GLU A 422 -25.90 -11.93 -2.65
N PRO A 423 -25.01 -10.91 -2.61
CA PRO A 423 -25.37 -9.60 -2.09
C PRO A 423 -26.35 -8.86 -3.00
N LYS A 424 -27.20 -7.98 -2.43
CA LYS A 424 -28.08 -7.07 -3.20
C LYS A 424 -27.32 -5.90 -3.81
N ALA A 425 -26.27 -5.45 -3.12
CA ALA A 425 -25.35 -4.42 -3.59
C ALA A 425 -23.93 -4.96 -3.56
N LEU A 426 -23.17 -4.73 -4.62
CA LEU A 426 -21.78 -5.13 -4.75
C LEU A 426 -20.91 -3.89 -4.94
N ILE A 427 -19.93 -3.71 -4.09
CA ILE A 427 -18.92 -2.66 -4.20
C ILE A 427 -17.64 -3.31 -4.68
N LEU A 428 -17.12 -2.87 -5.82
CA LEU A 428 -15.92 -3.36 -6.46
C LEU A 428 -14.87 -2.23 -6.47
N ASP A 429 -13.77 -2.43 -5.77
CA ASP A 429 -12.68 -1.44 -5.67
C ASP A 429 -11.51 -1.89 -6.56
N GLU A 430 -11.44 -1.33 -7.77
CA GLU A 430 -10.47 -1.65 -8.82
C GLU A 430 -10.41 -3.17 -9.14
N PRO A 431 -11.51 -3.81 -9.53
CA PRO A 431 -11.58 -5.27 -9.62
C PRO A 431 -10.70 -5.87 -10.72
N THR A 432 -10.34 -5.11 -11.74
CA THR A 432 -9.55 -5.55 -12.90
C THR A 432 -8.09 -5.12 -12.84
N ALA A 433 -7.69 -4.30 -11.87
CA ALA A 433 -6.32 -3.83 -11.73
C ALA A 433 -5.33 -5.02 -11.61
N GLY A 434 -4.27 -5.04 -12.44
CA GLY A 434 -3.27 -6.12 -12.45
C GLY A 434 -3.76 -7.46 -13.01
N LEU A 435 -4.94 -7.51 -13.63
CA LEU A 435 -5.41 -8.66 -14.41
C LEU A 435 -4.94 -8.54 -15.87
N ASP A 436 -4.67 -9.69 -16.47
CA ASP A 436 -4.53 -9.75 -17.94
C ASP A 436 -5.89 -9.56 -18.63
N GLU A 437 -5.86 -9.35 -19.94
CA GLU A 437 -7.06 -9.07 -20.73
C GLU A 437 -8.11 -10.17 -20.62
N GLU A 438 -7.69 -11.46 -20.57
CA GLU A 438 -8.61 -12.57 -20.46
C GLU A 438 -9.28 -12.61 -19.07
N ALA A 439 -8.54 -12.41 -18.00
CA ALA A 439 -9.08 -12.36 -16.64
C ALA A 439 -9.97 -11.12 -16.43
N ALA A 440 -9.58 -9.96 -16.98
CA ALA A 440 -10.40 -8.75 -16.96
C ALA A 440 -11.73 -8.97 -17.70
N ALA A 441 -11.70 -9.57 -18.90
CA ALA A 441 -12.92 -9.93 -19.66
C ALA A 441 -13.86 -10.87 -18.88
N ARG A 442 -13.31 -11.80 -18.08
CA ARG A 442 -14.13 -12.66 -17.20
C ARG A 442 -14.83 -11.84 -16.10
N VAL A 443 -14.15 -10.85 -15.52
CA VAL A 443 -14.73 -9.96 -14.51
C VAL A 443 -15.81 -9.06 -15.14
N HIS A 444 -15.57 -8.50 -16.33
CA HIS A 444 -16.57 -7.73 -17.08
C HIS A 444 -17.81 -8.57 -17.40
N GLY A 445 -17.63 -9.78 -17.92
CA GLY A 445 -18.71 -10.73 -18.18
C GLY A 445 -19.51 -11.08 -16.91
N LEU A 446 -18.83 -11.18 -15.77
CA LEU A 446 -19.49 -11.36 -14.48
C LEU A 446 -20.32 -10.13 -14.09
N ILE A 447 -19.79 -8.91 -14.20
CA ILE A 447 -20.48 -7.67 -13.87
C ILE A 447 -21.75 -7.54 -14.73
N HIS A 448 -21.67 -7.79 -16.04
CA HIS A 448 -22.83 -7.81 -16.93
C HIS A 448 -23.89 -8.83 -16.49
N LYS A 449 -23.45 -10.02 -16.07
CA LYS A 449 -24.37 -11.08 -15.60
C LYS A 449 -25.03 -10.73 -14.26
N LEU A 450 -24.32 -10.07 -13.36
CA LEU A 450 -24.88 -9.58 -12.09
C LEU A 450 -25.85 -8.43 -12.32
N LYS A 451 -25.51 -7.48 -13.21
CA LYS A 451 -26.39 -6.38 -13.64
C LYS A 451 -27.68 -6.92 -14.23
N SER A 452 -27.63 -7.91 -15.12
CA SER A 452 -28.83 -8.54 -15.71
C SER A 452 -29.72 -9.24 -14.67
N ARG A 453 -29.16 -9.62 -13.52
CA ARG A 453 -29.91 -10.19 -12.37
C ARG A 453 -30.45 -9.12 -11.41
N GLY A 454 -30.25 -7.84 -11.69
CA GLY A 454 -30.72 -6.72 -10.87
C GLY A 454 -29.87 -6.44 -9.63
N VAL A 455 -28.62 -6.90 -9.58
CA VAL A 455 -27.69 -6.55 -8.52
C VAL A 455 -27.26 -5.09 -8.72
N THR A 456 -27.30 -4.29 -7.65
CA THR A 456 -26.81 -2.90 -7.66
C THR A 456 -25.28 -2.92 -7.53
N ILE A 457 -24.57 -2.19 -8.38
CA ILE A 457 -23.10 -2.23 -8.41
C ILE A 457 -22.53 -0.82 -8.25
N LEU A 458 -21.60 -0.66 -7.30
CA LEU A 458 -20.72 0.50 -7.21
C LEU A 458 -19.33 0.07 -7.66
N LEU A 459 -18.92 0.52 -8.84
CA LEU A 459 -17.64 0.22 -9.45
C LEU A 459 -16.67 1.37 -9.24
N ILE A 460 -15.59 1.16 -8.52
CA ILE A 460 -14.48 2.10 -8.42
C ILE A 460 -13.46 1.67 -9.47
N SER A 461 -13.21 2.55 -10.45
CA SER A 461 -12.24 2.29 -11.51
C SER A 461 -11.50 3.56 -11.90
N HIS A 462 -10.30 3.38 -12.43
CA HIS A 462 -9.50 4.42 -13.07
C HIS A 462 -9.54 4.33 -14.60
N SER A 463 -10.06 3.23 -15.16
CA SER A 463 -10.19 3.02 -16.60
C SER A 463 -11.48 3.66 -17.11
N GLN A 464 -11.36 4.61 -18.05
CA GLN A 464 -12.53 5.22 -18.70
C GLN A 464 -13.27 4.19 -19.55
N ASP A 465 -12.54 3.30 -20.24
CA ASP A 465 -13.12 2.24 -21.08
C ASP A 465 -13.98 1.29 -20.26
N GLU A 466 -13.50 0.85 -19.08
CA GLU A 466 -14.25 0.02 -18.17
C GLU A 466 -15.52 0.71 -17.66
N VAL A 467 -15.43 2.01 -17.37
CA VAL A 467 -16.59 2.82 -16.94
C VAL A 467 -17.61 2.98 -18.04
N ASP A 468 -17.15 3.27 -19.28
CA ASP A 468 -18.03 3.47 -20.44
C ASP A 468 -18.74 2.17 -20.84
N GLU A 469 -18.07 1.01 -20.65
CA GLU A 469 -18.65 -0.31 -20.93
C GLU A 469 -19.69 -0.73 -19.87
N LEU A 470 -19.37 -0.57 -18.58
CA LEU A 470 -20.09 -1.22 -17.49
C LEU A 470 -21.09 -0.33 -16.76
N ALA A 471 -20.81 0.98 -16.65
CA ALA A 471 -21.56 1.87 -15.80
C ALA A 471 -22.76 2.52 -16.51
N ASP A 472 -23.87 2.68 -15.78
CA ASP A 472 -25.03 3.45 -16.22
C ASP A 472 -24.81 4.96 -15.99
N ARG A 473 -24.04 5.29 -14.92
CA ARG A 473 -23.78 6.66 -14.47
C ARG A 473 -22.45 6.73 -13.73
N THR A 474 -21.80 7.90 -13.78
CA THR A 474 -20.54 8.17 -13.10
C THR A 474 -20.69 9.23 -12.01
N ILE A 475 -20.08 8.99 -10.85
CA ILE A 475 -19.89 9.96 -9.76
C ILE A 475 -18.42 10.32 -9.71
N ILE A 476 -18.08 11.61 -9.81
CA ILE A 476 -16.68 12.08 -9.74
C ILE A 476 -16.42 12.71 -8.40
N LEU A 477 -15.47 12.16 -7.63
CA LEU A 477 -14.99 12.77 -6.39
C LEU A 477 -13.90 13.80 -6.71
N GLY A 478 -14.16 15.07 -6.37
CA GLY A 478 -13.18 16.16 -6.48
C GLY A 478 -12.14 16.14 -5.35
N LYS A 479 -11.00 16.83 -5.55
CA LYS A 479 -10.07 17.09 -4.44
C LYS A 479 -10.80 17.94 -3.37
N PRO A 480 -10.61 17.63 -2.06
CA PRO A 480 -11.13 18.50 -1.00
C PRO A 480 -10.46 19.88 -1.09
N ALA A 481 -11.26 20.94 -1.13
CA ALA A 481 -10.77 22.31 -1.14
C ALA A 481 -9.94 22.60 0.12
N LYS A 482 -8.81 23.31 0.00
CA LYS A 482 -8.12 23.91 1.15
C LYS A 482 -9.15 24.79 1.88
N ARG A 483 -9.26 24.63 3.20
CA ARG A 483 -10.16 25.43 4.04
C ARG A 483 -9.78 26.90 3.87
N ALA A 484 -10.62 27.69 3.21
CA ALA A 484 -10.57 29.13 3.32
C ALA A 484 -10.92 29.47 4.76
N ASP A 485 -10.04 30.22 5.44
CA ASP A 485 -10.31 30.78 6.75
C ASP A 485 -11.66 31.49 6.71
N SER A 486 -12.59 30.99 7.52
CA SER A 486 -13.92 31.54 7.64
C SER A 486 -13.88 32.91 8.30
N LYS A 487 -13.78 33.97 7.48
CA LYS A 487 -14.32 35.29 7.78
C LYS A 487 -14.75 35.93 6.48
N GLU A 488 -16.01 36.31 6.50
CA GLU A 488 -16.75 37.17 5.57
C GLU A 488 -17.51 36.55 4.42
N SER A 489 -18.82 36.57 4.67
CA SER A 489 -19.96 37.13 3.93
C SER A 489 -20.46 36.40 2.68
N THR A 490 -21.63 35.89 2.89
CA THR A 490 -22.91 35.96 2.14
C THR A 490 -22.88 36.66 0.76
N GLU A 491 -23.59 35.99 -0.17
CA GLU A 491 -24.13 36.46 -1.46
C GLU A 491 -23.19 36.44 -2.68
N SER A 492 -23.42 35.52 -3.60
CA SER A 492 -24.11 35.80 -4.87
C SER A 492 -24.09 34.61 -5.81
N THR A 493 -25.26 34.38 -6.32
CA THR A 493 -25.69 33.44 -7.33
C THR A 493 -25.14 33.77 -8.73
N VAL A 494 -24.78 32.69 -9.49
CA VAL A 494 -24.95 32.53 -10.96
C VAL A 494 -24.15 33.46 -11.91
N LYS A 495 -23.25 32.91 -12.69
CA LYS A 495 -23.37 32.72 -14.15
C LYS A 495 -22.01 32.27 -14.76
N ALA A 496 -22.12 31.27 -15.61
CA ALA A 496 -21.11 30.88 -16.57
C ALA A 496 -20.93 31.97 -17.63
N THR A 497 -19.69 32.21 -18.04
CA THR A 497 -19.31 32.47 -19.44
C THR A 497 -17.79 32.42 -19.58
N CYS A 498 -17.35 31.72 -20.63
CA CYS A 498 -15.98 31.74 -21.14
C CYS A 498 -15.62 33.13 -21.65
N GLU A 499 -14.37 33.54 -21.44
CA GLU A 499 -13.64 34.37 -22.40
C GLU A 499 -12.13 34.34 -22.11
N GLU A 500 -11.37 34.33 -23.20
CA GLU A 500 -9.93 34.17 -23.35
C GLU A 500 -9.13 35.42 -22.93
N GLU A 501 -7.88 35.18 -22.47
CA GLU A 501 -6.58 35.86 -22.51
C GLU A 501 -6.49 37.38 -22.82
N PRO A 502 -5.36 38.11 -22.59
CA PRO A 502 -3.95 37.70 -22.61
C PRO A 502 -2.98 38.40 -21.61
N ASP A 503 -1.77 37.81 -21.56
CA ASP A 503 -0.42 38.30 -21.27
C ASP A 503 -0.18 39.63 -20.50
N ALA A 504 0.59 39.50 -19.40
CA ALA A 504 1.60 40.47 -18.99
C ALA A 504 2.66 39.84 -18.06
N GLU A 505 3.91 39.89 -18.50
CA GLU A 505 5.10 39.52 -17.74
C GLU A 505 5.32 40.43 -16.52
N PRO A 506 6.01 39.93 -15.48
CA PRO A 506 6.28 40.70 -14.27
C PRO A 506 7.68 41.33 -14.27
N SER A 507 7.75 42.55 -13.81
CA SER A 507 8.97 43.22 -13.41
C SER A 507 9.43 42.76 -12.02
N VAL A 508 10.72 42.47 -11.95
CA VAL A 508 11.52 42.21 -10.75
C VAL A 508 11.58 43.48 -9.88
N ASP A 509 11.27 43.37 -8.59
CA ASP A 509 11.91 44.15 -7.56
C ASP A 509 12.00 43.41 -6.23
N ALA A 510 13.22 43.43 -5.70
CA ALA A 510 13.66 42.80 -4.49
C ALA A 510 13.21 43.57 -3.23
N ALA A 511 12.78 42.89 -2.20
CA ALA A 511 13.08 43.24 -0.81
C ALA A 511 12.61 42.17 0.19
N GLY A 512 13.58 41.56 0.85
CA GLY A 512 13.64 41.51 2.31
C GLY A 512 12.76 40.49 3.06
N SER A 513 13.37 39.34 3.34
CA SER A 513 13.38 38.66 4.65
C SER A 513 12.08 38.62 5.47
N ASP A 514 11.56 37.45 5.64
CA ASP A 514 11.31 36.73 6.90
C ASP A 514 10.50 35.43 6.63
N THR A 515 11.18 34.44 6.09
CA THR A 515 10.69 33.07 6.18
C THR A 515 11.03 32.54 7.56
N ALA A 516 10.09 32.70 8.49
CA ALA A 516 10.07 31.89 9.70
C ALA A 516 9.84 30.44 9.31
N THR A 517 10.93 29.70 9.14
CA THR A 517 10.95 28.23 9.14
C THR A 517 10.27 27.77 10.41
N VAL A 518 9.07 27.20 10.28
CA VAL A 518 8.49 26.32 11.29
C VAL A 518 9.30 25.03 11.24
N GLY A 519 10.50 25.08 11.77
CA GLY A 519 11.28 23.90 12.10
C GLY A 519 10.54 23.22 13.25
N GLU A 520 9.94 22.05 13.02
CA GLU A 520 9.60 21.14 14.09
C GLU A 520 10.85 20.95 14.94
N ARG A 521 10.81 21.51 16.16
CA ARG A 521 11.91 21.37 17.12
C ARG A 521 11.93 19.91 17.54
N ARG A 522 12.81 19.11 16.92
CA ARG A 522 13.14 17.75 17.37
C ARG A 522 13.30 17.78 18.88
N THR A 523 12.60 16.92 19.58
CA THR A 523 12.67 16.84 21.04
C THR A 523 14.07 16.40 21.48
N LEU A 524 14.46 16.68 22.72
CA LEU A 524 15.78 16.27 23.23
C LEU A 524 16.01 14.75 23.11
N LEU A 525 14.95 13.94 23.19
CA LEU A 525 15.02 12.48 23.08
C LEU A 525 15.25 12.01 21.61
N GLU A 526 14.71 12.71 20.62
CA GLU A 526 14.91 12.41 19.19
C GLU A 526 16.30 12.83 18.67
N ARG A 527 17.04 13.62 19.45
CA ARG A 527 18.43 14.01 19.14
C ARG A 527 19.47 13.05 19.71
N LEU A 528 19.07 12.11 20.57
CA LEU A 528 19.98 11.12 21.13
C LEU A 528 20.28 10.05 20.10
N ASP A 529 21.54 9.64 20.00
CA ASP A 529 21.94 8.46 19.22
C ASP A 529 21.09 7.25 19.66
N PRO A 530 20.43 6.53 18.74
CA PRO A 530 19.56 5.40 19.05
C PRO A 530 20.23 4.33 19.91
N ARG A 531 21.56 4.15 19.79
CA ARG A 531 22.36 3.22 20.60
C ARG A 531 22.39 3.65 22.06
N VAL A 532 22.63 4.94 22.29
CA VAL A 532 22.65 5.53 23.64
C VAL A 532 21.23 5.49 24.24
N GLY A 533 20.22 5.80 23.42
CA GLY A 533 18.81 5.72 23.82
C GLY A 533 18.42 4.30 24.28
N MET A 534 18.79 3.27 23.51
CA MET A 534 18.49 1.88 23.82
C MET A 534 19.24 1.39 25.08
N LEU A 535 20.53 1.68 25.19
CA LEU A 535 21.32 1.29 26.37
C LEU A 535 20.84 2.01 27.63
N SER A 536 20.49 3.30 27.54
CA SER A 536 19.96 4.08 28.68
C SER A 536 18.57 3.59 29.10
N ALA A 537 17.69 3.27 28.15
CA ALA A 537 16.37 2.69 28.46
C ALA A 537 16.51 1.33 29.15
N LEU A 538 17.36 0.44 28.63
CA LEU A 538 17.66 -0.85 29.27
C LEU A 538 18.25 -0.67 30.67
N ALA A 539 19.22 0.22 30.85
CA ALA A 539 19.81 0.49 32.15
C ALA A 539 18.79 1.01 33.16
N LEU A 540 17.88 1.91 32.74
CA LEU A 540 16.78 2.40 33.56
C LEU A 540 15.76 1.30 33.88
N MET A 541 15.42 0.43 32.93
CA MET A 541 14.54 -0.71 33.15
C MET A 541 15.15 -1.69 34.18
N PHE A 542 16.44 -2.01 34.02
CA PHE A 542 17.15 -2.86 35.00
C PHE A 542 17.27 -2.19 36.37
N SER A 543 17.55 -0.88 36.44
CA SER A 543 17.62 -0.15 37.70
C SER A 543 16.29 -0.12 38.43
N ALA A 544 15.16 -0.11 37.69
CA ALA A 544 13.82 -0.19 38.29
C ALA A 544 13.61 -1.50 39.03
N PHE A 545 14.26 -2.61 38.68
CA PHE A 545 14.19 -3.85 39.44
C PHE A 545 14.93 -3.79 40.80
N ALA A 546 15.84 -2.86 41.01
CA ALA A 546 16.54 -2.65 42.26
C ALA A 546 15.74 -1.83 43.31
N ILE A 547 14.57 -1.27 42.90
CA ILE A 547 13.72 -0.49 43.77
C ILE A 547 13.15 -1.37 44.88
N GLY A 548 13.55 -1.15 46.14
CA GLY A 548 13.11 -1.88 47.33
C GLY A 548 12.27 -1.07 48.30
N SER A 549 12.09 0.26 48.06
CA SER A 549 11.33 1.14 48.97
C SER A 549 10.42 2.10 48.22
N PHE A 550 9.34 2.54 48.87
CA PHE A 550 8.41 3.53 48.29
C PHE A 550 9.08 4.87 47.96
N TRP A 551 10.13 5.25 48.72
CA TRP A 551 10.86 6.48 48.46
C TRP A 551 11.68 6.40 47.16
N GLN A 552 12.32 5.28 46.90
CA GLN A 552 13.01 4.99 45.63
C GLN A 552 12.02 4.94 44.45
N LEU A 553 10.83 4.34 44.69
CA LEU A 553 9.77 4.31 43.70
C LEU A 553 9.29 5.73 43.33
N LEU A 554 9.07 6.60 44.32
CA LEU A 554 8.67 7.98 44.12
C LEU A 554 9.72 8.73 43.25
N LEU A 555 11.01 8.56 43.59
CA LEU A 555 12.10 9.15 42.81
C LEU A 555 12.11 8.64 41.35
N ALA A 556 11.89 7.35 41.14
CA ALA A 556 11.83 6.75 39.78
C ALA A 556 10.63 7.29 38.99
N VAL A 557 9.46 7.44 39.61
CA VAL A 557 8.26 8.00 38.97
C VAL A 557 8.49 9.49 38.60
N VAL A 558 9.06 10.29 39.50
CA VAL A 558 9.37 11.70 39.23
C VAL A 558 10.39 11.82 38.11
N PHE A 559 11.45 11.02 38.14
CA PHE A 559 12.49 11.02 37.10
C PHE A 559 11.93 10.64 35.72
N THR A 560 11.12 9.57 35.67
CA THR A 560 10.44 9.14 34.43
C THR A 560 9.47 10.22 33.93
N GLY A 561 8.76 10.89 34.86
CA GLY A 561 7.87 12.00 34.53
C GLY A 561 8.62 13.21 33.94
N VAL A 562 9.80 13.54 34.48
CA VAL A 562 10.66 14.61 33.94
C VAL A 562 11.13 14.28 32.53
N ILE A 563 11.55 13.04 32.28
CA ILE A 563 11.98 12.59 30.93
C ILE A 563 10.80 12.66 29.96
N ALA A 564 9.60 12.19 30.36
CA ALA A 564 8.40 12.27 29.54
C ALA A 564 8.02 13.71 29.18
N ALA A 565 8.13 14.63 30.14
CA ALA A 565 7.87 16.05 29.94
C ALA A 565 8.92 16.69 29.00
N ALA A 566 10.21 16.36 29.18
CA ALA A 566 11.29 16.82 28.30
C ALA A 566 11.15 16.30 26.86
N GLY A 567 10.66 15.06 26.69
CA GLY A 567 10.34 14.44 25.40
C GLY A 567 9.00 14.88 24.80
N ARG A 568 8.23 15.73 25.48
CA ARG A 568 6.86 16.15 25.07
C ARG A 568 5.93 14.98 24.73
N ILE A 569 6.13 13.83 25.37
CA ILE A 569 5.36 12.62 25.09
C ILE A 569 3.95 12.77 25.67
N ASN A 570 2.94 12.40 24.89
CA ASN A 570 1.54 12.50 25.32
C ASN A 570 1.24 11.52 26.46
N VAL A 571 0.93 12.07 27.65
CA VAL A 571 0.62 11.31 28.88
C VAL A 571 -0.56 10.34 28.66
N GLY A 572 -1.51 10.68 27.79
CA GLY A 572 -2.63 9.80 27.45
C GLY A 572 -2.20 8.50 26.74
N ARG A 573 -1.19 8.56 25.87
CA ARG A 573 -0.61 7.38 25.20
C ARG A 573 0.12 6.48 26.22
N LEU A 574 0.90 7.07 27.12
CA LEU A 574 1.57 6.33 28.20
C LEU A 574 0.56 5.63 29.13
N ALA A 575 -0.50 6.32 29.54
CA ALA A 575 -1.57 5.74 30.36
C ALA A 575 -2.31 4.60 29.63
N ALA A 576 -2.51 4.72 28.33
CA ALA A 576 -3.11 3.66 27.51
C ALA A 576 -2.24 2.39 27.47
N SER A 577 -0.90 2.53 27.35
CA SER A 577 0.05 1.42 27.38
C SER A 577 0.01 0.68 28.73
N VAL A 578 -0.03 1.40 29.85
CA VAL A 578 -0.12 0.81 31.19
C VAL A 578 -1.46 0.07 31.38
N ARG A 579 -2.56 0.61 30.85
CA ARG A 579 -3.90 0.02 30.98
C ARG A 579 -4.00 -1.39 30.39
N VAL A 580 -3.31 -1.68 29.31
CA VAL A 580 -3.29 -3.01 28.67
C VAL A 580 -2.72 -4.07 29.61
N PHE A 581 -1.73 -3.70 30.44
CA PHE A 581 -1.08 -4.60 31.40
C PHE A 581 -1.69 -4.58 32.79
N LEU A 582 -2.76 -3.81 33.01
CA LEU A 582 -3.37 -3.67 34.35
C LEU A 582 -3.81 -5.02 34.96
N ALA A 583 -4.37 -5.91 34.14
CA ALA A 583 -4.78 -7.25 34.57
C ALA A 583 -3.57 -8.07 35.04
N LEU A 584 -2.43 -7.98 34.38
CA LEU A 584 -1.19 -8.63 34.75
C LEU A 584 -0.66 -8.08 36.09
N PHE A 585 -0.72 -6.77 36.32
CA PHE A 585 -0.29 -6.14 37.58
C PHE A 585 -1.14 -6.59 38.74
N VAL A 586 -2.47 -6.63 38.57
CA VAL A 586 -3.41 -7.12 39.57
C VAL A 586 -3.12 -8.59 39.88
N PHE A 587 -2.89 -9.41 38.86
CA PHE A 587 -2.57 -10.83 39.05
C PHE A 587 -1.25 -11.02 39.79
N CYS A 588 -0.18 -10.35 39.42
CA CYS A 588 1.12 -10.40 40.08
C CYS A 588 1.04 -9.87 41.53
N GLY A 589 0.25 -8.81 41.76
CA GLY A 589 0.00 -8.26 43.07
C GLY A 589 -0.72 -9.27 43.98
N LEU A 590 -1.79 -9.91 43.50
CA LEU A 590 -2.52 -10.94 44.21
C LEU A 590 -1.61 -12.13 44.60
N LEU A 591 -0.77 -12.59 43.65
CA LEU A 591 0.18 -13.67 43.96
C LEU A 591 1.10 -13.29 45.12
N ASN A 592 1.64 -12.07 45.15
CA ASN A 592 2.52 -11.64 46.23
C ASN A 592 1.80 -11.57 47.59
N ILE A 593 0.53 -11.15 47.63
CA ILE A 593 -0.29 -11.14 48.87
C ILE A 593 -0.42 -12.55 49.43
N PHE A 594 -0.57 -13.58 48.60
CA PHE A 594 -0.76 -14.96 49.02
C PHE A 594 0.56 -15.69 49.36
N PHE A 595 1.69 -15.32 48.73
CA PHE A 595 2.96 -16.02 48.93
C PHE A 595 3.85 -15.41 50.01
N VAL A 596 3.75 -14.09 50.27
CA VAL A 596 4.57 -13.42 51.28
C VAL A 596 3.93 -13.62 52.68
N ARG A 597 4.64 -14.26 53.58
CA ARG A 597 4.18 -14.61 54.92
C ARG A 597 4.93 -13.91 56.06
N THR A 598 5.78 -12.94 55.72
CA THR A 598 6.50 -12.09 56.68
C THR A 598 5.63 -10.92 57.13
N GLY A 599 5.84 -10.42 58.36
CA GLY A 599 5.13 -9.26 58.90
C GLY A 599 3.94 -9.65 59.83
N THR A 600 3.16 -8.63 60.20
CA THR A 600 1.98 -8.81 61.09
C THR A 600 0.74 -9.20 60.23
N THR A 601 -0.06 -10.14 60.78
CA THR A 601 -1.30 -10.58 60.11
C THR A 601 -2.37 -9.49 60.19
N VAL A 602 -2.78 -8.96 59.04
CA VAL A 602 -3.84 -7.95 58.92
C VAL A 602 -5.22 -8.59 58.74
N ALA A 603 -5.27 -9.71 58.01
CA ALA A 603 -6.49 -10.48 57.78
C ALA A 603 -6.14 -11.94 57.48
N SER A 604 -7.13 -12.86 57.61
CA SER A 604 -6.97 -14.27 57.23
C SER A 604 -8.08 -14.71 56.28
N LEU A 605 -7.74 -15.34 55.19
CA LEU A 605 -8.67 -15.94 54.22
C LEU A 605 -8.57 -17.47 54.36
N GLY A 606 -9.33 -18.06 55.32
CA GLY A 606 -9.19 -19.46 55.68
C GLY A 606 -7.79 -19.76 56.25
N PRO A 607 -7.04 -20.74 55.72
CA PRO A 607 -5.71 -21.08 56.22
C PRO A 607 -4.59 -20.12 55.76
N ILE A 608 -4.90 -19.11 54.97
CA ILE A 608 -3.91 -18.20 54.35
C ILE A 608 -3.92 -16.86 55.10
N PRO A 609 -2.84 -16.50 55.86
CA PRO A 609 -2.72 -15.19 56.48
C PRO A 609 -2.33 -14.13 55.46
N ILE A 610 -3.03 -13.01 55.42
CA ILE A 610 -2.66 -11.81 54.64
C ILE A 610 -1.86 -10.91 55.59
N THR A 611 -0.62 -10.63 55.22
CA THR A 611 0.31 -9.85 56.01
C THR A 611 0.46 -8.42 55.49
N ASP A 612 0.82 -7.47 56.37
CA ASP A 612 1.14 -6.09 56.01
C ASP A 612 2.33 -6.01 55.04
N ASP A 613 3.36 -6.82 55.22
CA ASP A 613 4.50 -6.94 54.31
C ASP A 613 4.05 -7.46 52.93
N GLY A 614 3.13 -8.44 52.91
CA GLY A 614 2.57 -8.97 51.67
C GLY A 614 1.85 -7.89 50.84
N ILE A 615 1.02 -7.06 51.47
CA ILE A 615 0.33 -5.95 50.81
C ILE A 615 1.34 -4.90 50.32
N ARG A 616 2.30 -4.54 51.18
CA ARG A 616 3.33 -3.57 50.85
C ARG A 616 4.17 -3.99 49.64
N ILE A 617 4.62 -5.23 49.59
CA ILE A 617 5.41 -5.80 48.48
C ILE A 617 4.57 -5.90 47.23
N ALA A 618 3.30 -6.30 47.30
CA ALA A 618 2.39 -6.37 46.17
C ALA A 618 2.22 -5.01 45.48
N ILE A 619 1.98 -3.96 46.25
CA ILE A 619 1.86 -2.59 45.73
C ILE A 619 3.18 -2.12 45.10
N LEU A 620 4.30 -2.35 45.82
CA LEU A 620 5.62 -1.94 45.34
C LEU A 620 5.97 -2.60 43.97
N TYR A 621 5.70 -3.89 43.83
CA TYR A 621 5.99 -4.63 42.60
C TYR A 621 5.07 -4.22 41.45
N ALA A 622 3.78 -4.05 41.70
CA ALA A 622 2.84 -3.56 40.68
C ALA A 622 3.26 -2.18 40.13
N CYS A 623 3.61 -1.25 41.02
CA CYS A 623 4.07 0.07 40.63
C CYS A 623 5.44 0.05 39.90
N ARG A 624 6.36 -0.82 40.34
CA ARG A 624 7.66 -1.03 39.71
C ARG A 624 7.52 -1.54 38.29
N PHE A 625 6.66 -2.52 38.04
CA PHE A 625 6.38 -3.00 36.67
C PHE A 625 5.73 -1.92 35.81
N ALA A 626 4.84 -1.10 36.38
CA ALA A 626 4.27 0.03 35.66
C ALA A 626 5.35 1.03 35.19
N VAL A 627 6.32 1.35 36.05
CA VAL A 627 7.45 2.23 35.68
C VAL A 627 8.29 1.61 34.56
N VAL A 628 8.59 0.31 34.61
CA VAL A 628 9.35 -0.38 33.55
C VAL A 628 8.61 -0.30 32.22
N ILE A 629 7.30 -0.53 32.20
CA ILE A 629 6.49 -0.45 30.97
C ILE A 629 6.44 0.98 30.43
N VAL A 630 6.33 1.98 31.31
CA VAL A 630 6.35 3.39 30.89
C VAL A 630 7.69 3.74 30.25
N ILE A 631 8.82 3.30 30.81
CA ILE A 631 10.16 3.53 30.23
C ILE A 631 10.26 2.87 28.84
N GLY A 632 9.80 1.61 28.71
CA GLY A 632 9.76 0.90 27.42
C GLY A 632 8.89 1.61 26.38
N ALA A 633 7.69 2.05 26.79
CA ALA A 633 6.77 2.79 25.91
C ALA A 633 7.34 4.15 25.46
N MET A 634 8.07 4.83 26.35
CA MET A 634 8.76 6.08 26.01
C MET A 634 9.86 5.86 24.99
N PHE A 635 10.65 4.81 25.14
CA PHE A 635 11.71 4.44 24.19
C PHE A 635 11.10 4.12 22.81
N LEU A 636 10.05 3.29 22.76
CA LEU A 636 9.34 2.96 21.51
C LEU A 636 8.67 4.18 20.85
N ALA A 637 8.25 5.17 21.64
CA ALA A 637 7.67 6.41 21.12
C ALA A 637 8.71 7.42 20.59
N SER A 638 9.97 7.30 21.02
CA SER A 638 11.06 8.20 20.66
C SER A 638 12.03 7.67 19.60
N THR A 639 11.89 6.38 19.22
CA THR A 639 12.84 5.69 18.34
C THR A 639 12.07 5.00 17.20
N THR A 640 12.54 5.15 15.96
CA THR A 640 11.95 4.45 14.80
C THR A 640 12.37 2.97 14.79
N PRO A 641 11.55 2.06 14.23
CA PRO A 641 11.90 0.64 14.12
C PRO A 641 13.23 0.39 13.37
N THR A 642 13.52 1.18 12.35
CA THR A 642 14.77 1.11 11.58
C THR A 642 15.97 1.51 12.43
N ALA A 643 15.92 2.65 13.12
CA ALA A 643 16.97 3.09 14.02
C ALA A 643 17.23 2.10 15.18
N MET A 644 16.19 1.39 15.61
CA MET A 644 16.30 0.32 16.60
C MET A 644 17.02 -0.90 16.05
N THR A 645 16.75 -1.28 14.80
CA THR A 645 17.43 -2.39 14.11
C THR A 645 18.91 -2.09 13.92
N ASP A 646 19.26 -0.89 13.46
CA ASP A 646 20.63 -0.44 13.25
C ASP A 646 21.41 -0.35 14.57
N ALA A 647 20.75 0.11 15.65
CA ALA A 647 21.34 0.12 16.97
C ALA A 647 21.63 -1.30 17.48
N PHE A 648 20.72 -2.27 17.26
CA PHE A 648 20.94 -3.67 17.59
C PHE A 648 22.07 -4.29 16.79
N GLU A 649 22.12 -4.10 15.47
CA GLU A 649 23.16 -4.63 14.61
C GLU A 649 24.53 -4.09 15.01
N SER A 650 24.61 -2.81 15.28
CA SER A 650 25.85 -2.18 15.74
C SER A 650 26.31 -2.66 17.12
N LEU A 651 25.40 -2.86 18.08
CA LEU A 651 25.72 -3.38 19.41
C LEU A 651 26.13 -4.86 19.39
N LEU A 652 25.58 -5.63 18.44
CA LEU A 652 25.91 -7.05 18.26
C LEU A 652 27.15 -7.25 17.36
N SER A 653 27.62 -6.25 16.65
CA SER A 653 28.78 -6.34 15.73
C SER A 653 30.07 -6.86 16.40
N PRO A 654 30.41 -6.55 17.67
CA PRO A 654 31.57 -7.13 18.36
C PRO A 654 31.46 -8.65 18.55
N PHE A 655 30.21 -9.16 18.65
CA PHE A 655 29.91 -10.59 18.82
C PHE A 655 29.85 -11.37 17.51
N ALA A 656 29.95 -10.70 16.36
CA ALA A 656 29.99 -11.34 15.02
C ALA A 656 31.17 -12.34 14.91
N ARG A 657 32.25 -12.10 15.66
CA ARG A 657 33.43 -13.01 15.74
C ARG A 657 33.10 -14.35 16.41
N PHE A 658 32.01 -14.47 17.16
CA PHE A 658 31.57 -15.69 17.84
C PHE A 658 30.51 -16.50 17.09
N GLY A 659 30.29 -16.23 15.79
CA GLY A 659 29.45 -17.08 14.93
C GLY A 659 27.94 -16.81 14.99
N CYS A 660 27.45 -15.81 15.74
CA CYS A 660 26.02 -15.49 15.85
C CYS A 660 25.42 -14.69 14.67
N THR A 661 26.23 -14.24 13.70
CA THR A 661 25.78 -13.41 12.56
C THR A 661 25.94 -14.08 11.19
N ARG A 662 26.15 -15.40 11.13
CA ARG A 662 26.36 -16.12 9.86
C ARG A 662 25.08 -16.54 9.14
N ARG A 663 23.98 -15.79 9.24
CA ARG A 663 22.75 -16.02 8.45
C ARG A 663 22.14 -14.74 7.87
N ARG A 664 22.97 -13.91 7.21
CA ARG A 664 22.48 -12.88 6.27
C ARG A 664 23.52 -12.65 5.17
N ARG A 665 23.66 -13.63 4.29
CA ARG A 665 24.21 -13.46 2.95
C ARG A 665 23.29 -14.19 1.97
N HIS A 666 22.05 -13.76 1.88
CA HIS A 666 21.14 -14.06 0.79
C HIS A 666 19.95 -13.11 0.95
N TRP A 667 20.14 -11.89 0.53
CA TRP A 667 19.10 -10.96 0.10
C TRP A 667 19.73 -10.05 -0.94
#